data_b0d02f3db1a9c324756bd123cd4e251d
#
_entry.id   b0d02f3db1a9c324756bd123cd4e251d
#
_cell.length_a   1.000
_cell.length_b   1.000
_cell.length_c   1.000
_cell.angle_alpha   90.00
_cell.angle_beta   90.00
_cell.angle_gamma   90.00
#
_symmetry.space_group_name_H-M   'P 1'
#
loop_
_entity.id
_entity.type
_entity.pdbx_description
1 polymer ?
#
loop_
_entity_poly.entity_id
_entity_poly.type
_entity_poly.pdbx_seq_one_letter_code
_entity_poly.pdbx_strand_id
1 'polypeptide(L)'
;MQANDILSIMQGFDAKTMSVAEMDSLLALRDANITSKDRYRLEYDNEQKLFRHSFFADYYLVDTQKGNSRTKISDGPIRDAVISPNGKYVVYAKGDNNLYIYKVDFKTEVAITTELNTEMFNGISDWLYEEEFGITRLFAFSPDSKQLAFVRLNETDVPTFMWQTYLGNNYPQMHSLRYPKAGENNAKASVCVYDIHYKTIRTMELPSNIDGYIPRITWTPLSKPIKKDVPPTSDLVILHLNRDQNKMDVLKGNPKSTVCHPFYSEESKKYFVNYELFDQWQWLSDGRVVVISEKGGYVQAYMYSAQGVEHKCLTPSHRDVTAVYGYDDMTQTLYYQAANTPMTRQVYALNVKKNITTQLTTEEGTHTLRFAKDWKSYIECYHSTTTPHTYTLYKASNNGQWIKEKIVLANDSVLEAWNALGVNEKEFFTITTERGDELNAWRILPKNFDKSKKYPVVMLQYSGPTSQRVLNNWRKRFGYVLAEAGYVVVNVDGRGTGARGREWRNATYMQLGMKEAEDQISAAKYLKTLPYVDGNRMAICGWSYGGYQTLMCLSKQQEMVWQCGIAIAPVTSWRLYDSAYTERFMRRPQVNEFGYEGTDLMKMAGNLTGKLLIVHGLADDNVHAQNTLLYTDALVKAGKQFEMQLYVDDNHSIRQPHNNKHLHHRILLFLTKNL
;
A
#
# COMPACT_ATOMS: atom_id res chain seq x y z
N MET A 1 18.90 24.69 19.26
CA MET A 1 17.83 24.81 18.23
C MET A 1 16.52 24.42 18.88
N GLN A 2 15.46 25.23 18.81
CA GLN A 2 14.18 24.86 19.40
C GLN A 2 13.51 23.77 18.54
N ALA A 3 12.69 22.89 19.15
CA ALA A 3 12.01 21.80 18.41
C ALA A 3 11.19 22.30 17.19
N ASN A 4 10.73 23.56 17.24
CA ASN A 4 10.04 24.21 16.13
C ASN A 4 10.93 24.43 14.89
N ASP A 5 12.22 24.71 15.09
CA ASP A 5 13.16 24.95 13.99
C ASP A 5 13.48 23.64 13.27
N ILE A 6 13.54 22.53 14.03
CA ILE A 6 13.86 21.20 13.51
C ILE A 6 12.71 20.63 12.69
N LEU A 7 11.44 20.81 13.12
CA LEU A 7 10.27 20.37 12.37
C LEU A 7 10.08 21.16 11.06
N SER A 8 10.36 22.46 11.06
CA SER A 8 10.32 23.28 9.84
C SER A 8 11.42 22.88 8.86
N ILE A 9 12.58 22.49 9.36
CA ILE A 9 13.70 21.99 8.57
C ILE A 9 13.32 20.66 7.89
N MET A 10 12.64 19.73 8.57
CA MET A 10 12.22 18.45 7.98
C MET A 10 11.24 18.59 6.82
N GLN A 11 10.36 19.58 6.85
CA GLN A 11 9.42 19.86 5.74
C GLN A 11 10.12 20.37 4.48
N GLY A 12 11.32 20.97 4.63
CA GLY A 12 12.13 21.48 3.52
C GLY A 12 13.03 20.44 2.82
N PHE A 13 13.18 19.23 3.39
CA PHE A 13 14.09 18.18 2.87
C PHE A 13 13.39 17.04 2.13
N ASP A 14 12.08 17.13 1.88
CA ASP A 14 11.41 16.23 0.96
C ASP A 14 11.93 16.52 -0.46
N ALA A 15 12.66 15.56 -1.02
CA ALA A 15 13.15 15.65 -2.38
C ALA A 15 11.98 15.70 -3.36
N LYS A 16 12.09 16.55 -4.39
CA LYS A 16 11.10 16.58 -5.47
C LYS A 16 11.02 15.21 -6.13
N THR A 17 9.82 14.73 -6.36
CA THR A 17 9.55 13.50 -7.10
C THR A 17 8.85 13.83 -8.41
N MET A 18 9.16 13.09 -9.46
CA MET A 18 8.41 13.16 -10.70
C MET A 18 7.17 12.27 -10.60
N SER A 19 6.03 12.82 -10.99
CA SER A 19 4.82 12.05 -11.18
C SER A 19 4.94 11.09 -12.36
N VAL A 20 4.10 10.04 -12.36
CA VAL A 20 4.01 9.11 -13.51
C VAL A 20 3.70 9.87 -14.81
N ALA A 21 2.81 10.87 -14.74
CA ALA A 21 2.44 11.69 -15.91
C ALA A 21 3.61 12.52 -16.46
N GLU A 22 4.45 13.09 -15.59
CA GLU A 22 5.65 13.83 -16.03
C GLU A 22 6.67 12.89 -16.69
N MET A 23 6.89 11.70 -16.11
CA MET A 23 7.77 10.70 -16.72
C MET A 23 7.22 10.21 -18.06
N ASP A 24 5.94 9.89 -18.15
CA ASP A 24 5.29 9.47 -19.38
C ASP A 24 5.36 10.57 -20.46
N SER A 25 5.17 11.82 -20.08
CA SER A 25 5.32 12.95 -21.01
C SER A 25 6.73 13.04 -21.58
N LEU A 26 7.77 12.86 -20.77
CA LEU A 26 9.16 12.86 -21.23
C LEU A 26 9.49 11.66 -22.12
N LEU A 27 8.93 10.49 -21.81
CA LEU A 27 9.09 9.29 -22.61
C LEU A 27 8.29 9.38 -23.93
N ALA A 28 7.07 9.93 -23.90
CA ALA A 28 6.21 10.11 -25.06
C ALA A 28 6.72 11.17 -26.04
N LEU A 29 7.39 12.23 -25.59
CA LEU A 29 8.02 13.24 -26.46
C LEU A 29 9.12 12.64 -27.36
N ARG A 30 9.58 11.43 -27.07
CA ARG A 30 10.56 10.69 -27.88
C ARG A 30 9.93 9.67 -28.83
N ASP A 31 8.73 9.22 -28.53
CA ASP A 31 7.93 8.36 -29.39
C ASP A 31 7.18 9.24 -30.41
N ALA A 32 7.93 9.97 -31.29
CA ALA A 32 7.37 10.86 -32.32
C ALA A 32 6.40 10.16 -33.33
N ASN A 33 6.11 8.88 -33.12
CA ASN A 33 5.15 8.06 -33.83
C ASN A 33 3.95 7.62 -32.99
N ILE A 34 3.66 8.26 -31.84
CA ILE A 34 2.43 7.96 -31.09
C ILE A 34 1.25 8.44 -31.94
N THR A 35 0.64 7.47 -32.59
CA THR A 35 -0.59 7.66 -33.34
C THR A 35 -1.67 8.25 -32.43
N SER A 36 -2.52 9.08 -33.01
CA SER A 36 -3.70 9.81 -32.55
C SER A 36 -4.70 9.09 -31.57
N LYS A 37 -4.30 8.06 -30.84
CA LYS A 37 -5.17 7.35 -29.90
C LYS A 37 -5.50 8.12 -28.63
N ASP A 38 -4.64 9.06 -28.21
CA ASP A 38 -4.82 9.84 -27.00
C ASP A 38 -5.32 11.26 -27.31
N ARG A 39 -6.37 11.36 -28.15
CA ARG A 39 -6.99 12.67 -28.46
C ARG A 39 -7.55 13.33 -27.21
N TYR A 40 -8.04 12.55 -26.27
CA TYR A 40 -8.69 13.06 -25.08
C TYR A 40 -7.91 12.72 -23.82
N ARG A 41 -7.87 13.68 -22.88
CA ARG A 41 -7.43 13.44 -21.50
C ARG A 41 -8.48 13.98 -20.54
N LEU A 42 -8.47 13.48 -19.29
CA LEU A 42 -9.30 13.99 -18.22
C LEU A 42 -8.48 14.93 -17.34
N GLU A 43 -9.11 16.06 -16.99
CA GLU A 43 -8.65 16.98 -15.95
C GLU A 43 -9.75 17.15 -14.93
N TYR A 44 -9.42 17.60 -13.73
CA TYR A 44 -10.42 17.89 -12.70
C TYR A 44 -10.02 19.11 -11.86
N ASP A 45 -11.04 19.75 -11.28
CA ASP A 45 -10.92 20.86 -10.36
C ASP A 45 -11.82 20.56 -9.12
N ASN A 46 -11.69 21.35 -8.05
CA ASN A 46 -12.56 21.30 -6.87
C ASN A 46 -12.59 19.93 -6.19
N GLU A 47 -11.43 19.33 -5.96
CA GLU A 47 -11.30 18.04 -5.27
C GLU A 47 -11.90 18.09 -3.87
N GLN A 48 -12.81 17.16 -3.59
CA GLN A 48 -13.44 16.94 -2.28
C GLN A 48 -13.11 15.53 -1.82
N LYS A 49 -12.20 15.40 -0.86
CA LYS A 49 -11.80 14.12 -0.27
C LYS A 49 -13.00 13.37 0.29
N LEU A 50 -13.05 12.06 0.00
CA LEU A 50 -14.03 11.15 0.59
C LEU A 50 -13.35 10.26 1.63
N PHE A 51 -12.39 9.43 1.23
CA PHE A 51 -11.60 8.55 2.09
C PHE A 51 -10.09 8.74 1.82
N ARG A 52 -9.28 7.72 2.08
CA ARG A 52 -7.82 7.80 1.93
C ARG A 52 -7.37 8.12 0.51
N HIS A 53 -8.03 7.56 -0.50
CA HIS A 53 -7.66 7.66 -1.91
C HIS A 53 -8.74 8.31 -2.76
N SER A 54 -10.01 8.03 -2.46
CA SER A 54 -11.16 8.52 -3.24
C SER A 54 -11.48 9.99 -2.96
N PHE A 55 -12.02 10.63 -3.98
CA PHE A 55 -12.51 12.00 -3.94
C PHE A 55 -13.58 12.23 -5.01
N PHE A 56 -14.41 13.21 -4.78
CA PHE A 56 -15.29 13.80 -5.78
C PHE A 56 -14.63 15.04 -6.37
N ALA A 57 -14.85 15.32 -7.67
CA ALA A 57 -14.34 16.52 -8.31
C ALA A 57 -15.19 16.92 -9.53
N ASP A 58 -15.02 18.14 -10.01
CA ASP A 58 -15.52 18.59 -11.30
C ASP A 58 -14.59 18.10 -12.40
N TYR A 59 -15.02 17.15 -13.22
CA TYR A 59 -14.21 16.57 -14.29
C TYR A 59 -14.48 17.20 -15.64
N TYR A 60 -13.41 17.33 -16.42
CA TYR A 60 -13.41 17.90 -17.76
C TYR A 60 -12.73 16.95 -18.74
N LEU A 61 -13.36 16.80 -19.91
CA LEU A 61 -12.75 16.18 -21.07
C LEU A 61 -11.99 17.22 -21.86
N VAL A 62 -10.70 17.03 -22.07
CA VAL A 62 -9.82 17.94 -22.81
C VAL A 62 -9.51 17.33 -24.16
N ASP A 63 -9.85 18.04 -25.26
CA ASP A 63 -9.53 17.64 -26.64
C ASP A 63 -8.17 18.22 -27.03
N THR A 64 -7.15 17.37 -27.07
CA THR A 64 -5.77 17.78 -27.37
C THR A 64 -5.58 18.22 -28.85
N GLN A 65 -6.47 17.78 -29.73
CA GLN A 65 -6.45 18.15 -31.15
C GLN A 65 -7.21 19.46 -31.43
N LYS A 66 -7.97 19.98 -30.46
CA LYS A 66 -8.73 21.23 -30.56
C LYS A 66 -8.20 22.28 -29.57
N GLY A 67 -6.89 22.52 -29.58
CA GLY A 67 -6.28 23.55 -28.75
C GLY A 67 -6.48 23.36 -27.26
N ASN A 68 -6.56 22.10 -26.78
CA ASN A 68 -6.85 21.74 -25.38
C ASN A 68 -8.20 22.30 -24.88
N SER A 69 -9.23 22.34 -25.73
CA SER A 69 -10.55 22.78 -25.30
C SER A 69 -11.11 21.86 -24.21
N ARG A 70 -11.57 22.44 -23.10
CA ARG A 70 -12.16 21.75 -21.93
C ARG A 70 -13.67 21.69 -22.05
N THR A 71 -14.27 20.53 -21.84
CA THR A 71 -15.73 20.33 -21.76
C THR A 71 -16.05 19.65 -20.43
N LYS A 72 -16.88 20.27 -19.60
CA LYS A 72 -17.38 19.65 -18.35
C LYS A 72 -18.28 18.46 -18.73
N ILE A 73 -18.07 17.31 -18.08
CA ILE A 73 -18.75 16.05 -18.46
C ILE A 73 -19.95 15.70 -17.55
N SER A 74 -20.12 16.40 -16.43
CA SER A 74 -21.27 16.24 -15.53
C SER A 74 -21.63 17.56 -14.87
N ASP A 75 -22.91 17.77 -14.55
CA ASP A 75 -23.39 18.99 -13.88
C ASP A 75 -22.96 19.05 -12.39
N GLY A 76 -22.66 17.92 -11.77
CA GLY A 76 -22.18 17.83 -10.39
C GLY A 76 -20.83 17.12 -10.28
N PRO A 77 -20.25 17.08 -9.06
CA PRO A 77 -19.00 16.37 -8.82
C PRO A 77 -19.18 14.86 -9.03
N ILE A 78 -18.16 14.24 -9.58
CA ILE A 78 -18.10 12.81 -9.92
C ILE A 78 -16.79 12.21 -9.43
N ARG A 79 -16.70 10.88 -9.39
CA ARG A 79 -15.48 10.16 -9.03
C ARG A 79 -15.12 9.08 -10.05
N ASP A 80 -13.85 8.72 -10.08
CA ASP A 80 -13.29 7.59 -10.83
C ASP A 80 -13.56 7.62 -12.34
N ALA A 81 -13.54 8.81 -12.97
CA ALA A 81 -13.80 8.95 -14.39
C ALA A 81 -12.75 8.27 -15.28
N VAL A 82 -13.17 7.54 -16.32
CA VAL A 82 -12.31 6.82 -17.26
C VAL A 82 -12.80 6.97 -18.69
N ILE A 83 -11.88 7.32 -19.60
CA ILE A 83 -12.14 7.35 -21.04
C ILE A 83 -12.07 5.92 -21.61
N SER A 84 -13.00 5.54 -22.47
CA SER A 84 -12.97 4.27 -23.19
C SER A 84 -11.77 4.18 -24.16
N PRO A 85 -11.25 2.96 -24.45
CA PRO A 85 -10.11 2.79 -25.37
C PRO A 85 -10.30 3.42 -26.75
N ASN A 86 -11.54 3.55 -27.24
CA ASN A 86 -11.86 4.19 -28.53
C ASN A 86 -12.12 5.70 -28.43
N GLY A 87 -12.05 6.29 -27.23
CA GLY A 87 -12.27 7.72 -26.99
C GLY A 87 -13.73 8.22 -27.11
N LYS A 88 -14.72 7.32 -27.31
CA LYS A 88 -16.11 7.72 -27.55
C LYS A 88 -16.94 7.86 -26.28
N TYR A 89 -16.47 7.35 -25.17
CA TYR A 89 -17.20 7.29 -23.92
C TYR A 89 -16.32 7.68 -22.73
N VAL A 90 -16.94 8.27 -21.71
CA VAL A 90 -16.37 8.40 -20.36
C VAL A 90 -17.33 7.78 -19.37
N VAL A 91 -16.85 6.88 -18.52
CA VAL A 91 -17.64 6.29 -17.43
C VAL A 91 -17.13 6.79 -16.10
N TYR A 92 -18.04 7.05 -15.17
CA TYR A 92 -17.78 7.56 -13.83
C TYR A 92 -18.92 7.22 -12.87
N ALA A 93 -18.70 7.42 -11.58
CA ALA A 93 -19.75 7.31 -10.58
C ALA A 93 -20.15 8.68 -10.00
N LYS A 94 -21.40 8.78 -9.53
CA LYS A 94 -21.93 9.94 -8.79
C LYS A 94 -22.14 9.62 -7.32
N GLY A 95 -22.58 10.62 -6.55
CA GLY A 95 -22.84 10.50 -5.11
C GLY A 95 -23.98 9.55 -4.72
N ASP A 96 -24.77 9.06 -5.68
CA ASP A 96 -25.78 8.03 -5.52
C ASP A 96 -25.25 6.60 -5.69
N ASN A 97 -23.93 6.42 -5.80
CA ASN A 97 -23.24 5.16 -6.01
C ASN A 97 -23.61 4.42 -7.31
N ASN A 98 -24.19 5.13 -8.29
CA ASN A 98 -24.51 4.63 -9.61
C ASN A 98 -23.45 5.00 -10.65
N LEU A 99 -23.30 4.12 -11.66
CA LEU A 99 -22.45 4.36 -12.82
C LEU A 99 -23.20 5.12 -13.92
N TYR A 100 -22.50 6.05 -14.54
CA TYR A 100 -22.96 6.87 -15.64
C TYR A 100 -21.99 6.80 -16.81
N ILE A 101 -22.52 6.91 -18.04
CA ILE A 101 -21.73 6.98 -19.27
C ILE A 101 -22.01 8.30 -19.99
N TYR A 102 -20.95 9.07 -20.22
CA TYR A 102 -20.96 10.27 -21.06
C TYR A 102 -20.55 9.90 -22.48
N LYS A 103 -21.38 10.24 -23.47
CA LYS A 103 -21.13 10.01 -24.89
C LYS A 103 -20.44 11.24 -25.50
N VAL A 104 -19.18 11.11 -25.83
CA VAL A 104 -18.32 12.24 -26.26
C VAL A 104 -18.86 12.95 -27.50
N ASP A 105 -19.27 12.19 -28.53
CA ASP A 105 -19.76 12.77 -29.79
C ASP A 105 -21.10 13.50 -29.62
N PHE A 106 -21.94 13.06 -28.70
CA PHE A 106 -23.30 13.60 -28.48
C PHE A 106 -23.35 14.58 -27.31
N LYS A 107 -22.33 14.66 -26.48
CA LYS A 107 -22.28 15.44 -25.24
C LYS A 107 -23.47 15.15 -24.31
N THR A 108 -23.85 13.88 -24.20
CA THR A 108 -24.98 13.44 -23.40
C THR A 108 -24.57 12.41 -22.37
N GLU A 109 -25.13 12.52 -21.18
CA GLU A 109 -24.98 11.56 -20.08
C GLU A 109 -26.17 10.60 -20.05
N VAL A 110 -25.90 9.34 -19.70
CA VAL A 110 -26.94 8.30 -19.47
C VAL A 110 -26.52 7.49 -18.26
N ALA A 111 -27.45 7.17 -17.39
CA ALA A 111 -27.22 6.22 -16.29
C ALA A 111 -27.03 4.80 -16.84
N ILE A 112 -26.01 4.11 -16.36
CA ILE A 112 -25.79 2.68 -16.59
C ILE A 112 -26.56 1.89 -15.54
N THR A 113 -26.48 2.31 -14.26
CA THR A 113 -27.21 1.71 -13.15
C THR A 113 -28.16 2.74 -12.53
N THR A 114 -29.26 2.27 -11.94
CA THR A 114 -30.32 3.12 -11.38
C THR A 114 -30.80 2.59 -10.03
N GLU A 115 -29.87 2.11 -9.22
CA GLU A 115 -30.18 1.61 -7.89
C GLU A 115 -30.62 2.77 -6.98
N LEU A 116 -31.71 2.58 -6.27
CA LEU A 116 -32.23 3.56 -5.29
C LEU A 116 -31.64 3.31 -3.89
N ASN A 117 -31.14 2.11 -3.64
CA ASN A 117 -30.47 1.78 -2.39
C ASN A 117 -29.05 2.31 -2.40
N THR A 118 -28.76 3.33 -1.59
CA THR A 118 -27.43 3.94 -1.47
C THR A 118 -26.36 3.02 -0.83
N GLU A 119 -26.76 1.87 -0.30
CA GLU A 119 -25.87 0.82 0.21
C GLU A 119 -25.43 -0.16 -0.91
N MET A 120 -25.82 0.12 -2.16
CA MET A 120 -25.39 -0.61 -3.36
C MET A 120 -24.36 0.21 -4.11
N PHE A 121 -23.12 -0.21 -4.10
CA PHE A 121 -22.00 0.43 -4.82
C PHE A 121 -21.80 -0.25 -6.17
N ASN A 122 -21.91 0.50 -7.25
CA ASN A 122 -21.75 -0.02 -8.61
C ASN A 122 -20.44 0.47 -9.22
N GLY A 123 -19.49 -0.44 -9.42
CA GLY A 123 -18.21 -0.15 -10.06
C GLY A 123 -17.24 0.72 -9.26
N ILE A 124 -17.55 1.02 -8.02
CA ILE A 124 -16.71 1.77 -7.09
C ILE A 124 -16.56 1.01 -5.78
N SER A 125 -15.47 1.30 -5.05
CA SER A 125 -15.23 0.71 -3.74
C SER A 125 -16.16 1.30 -2.67
N ASP A 126 -16.51 0.45 -1.71
CA ASP A 126 -16.87 0.85 -0.36
C ASP A 126 -15.60 1.22 0.43
N TRP A 127 -15.75 1.58 1.70
CA TRP A 127 -14.61 1.91 2.56
C TRP A 127 -13.63 0.74 2.70
N LEU A 128 -14.13 -0.50 2.90
CA LEU A 128 -13.31 -1.69 3.12
C LEU A 128 -12.44 -2.02 1.90
N TYR A 129 -13.02 -2.00 0.69
CA TYR A 129 -12.27 -2.25 -0.53
C TYR A 129 -11.25 -1.17 -0.82
N GLU A 130 -11.57 0.09 -0.51
CA GLU A 130 -10.62 1.18 -0.69
C GLU A 130 -9.43 1.05 0.27
N GLU A 131 -9.69 0.84 1.56
CA GLU A 131 -8.65 0.78 2.59
C GLU A 131 -7.79 -0.48 2.46
N GLU A 132 -8.42 -1.66 2.29
CA GLU A 132 -7.73 -2.94 2.44
C GLU A 132 -7.30 -3.59 1.12
N PHE A 133 -7.94 -3.23 0.02
CA PHE A 133 -7.54 -3.70 -1.31
C PHE A 133 -6.92 -2.60 -2.17
N GLY A 134 -6.79 -1.37 -1.64
CA GLY A 134 -6.11 -0.26 -2.29
C GLY A 134 -6.74 0.16 -3.62
N ILE A 135 -8.05 0.05 -3.76
CA ILE A 135 -8.76 0.29 -5.01
C ILE A 135 -9.96 1.21 -4.81
N THR A 136 -10.11 2.22 -5.66
CA THR A 136 -11.29 3.12 -5.66
C THR A 136 -12.27 2.75 -6.75
N ARG A 137 -11.77 2.21 -7.87
CA ARG A 137 -12.52 1.91 -9.08
C ARG A 137 -12.60 0.41 -9.34
N LEU A 138 -13.80 -0.12 -9.41
CA LEU A 138 -14.11 -1.52 -9.64
C LEU A 138 -14.87 -1.71 -10.97
N PHE A 139 -14.50 -0.96 -12.03
CA PHE A 139 -15.01 -1.16 -13.38
C PHE A 139 -13.89 -1.05 -14.43
N ALA A 140 -14.06 -1.72 -15.56
CA ALA A 140 -13.12 -1.74 -16.67
C ALA A 140 -13.83 -1.88 -18.02
N PHE A 141 -13.43 -1.06 -19.01
CA PHE A 141 -13.85 -1.23 -20.40
C PHE A 141 -13.19 -2.46 -21.03
N SER A 142 -13.92 -3.18 -21.86
CA SER A 142 -13.31 -4.14 -22.79
C SER A 142 -12.37 -3.39 -23.76
N PRO A 143 -11.28 -4.04 -24.23
CA PRO A 143 -10.32 -3.41 -25.14
C PRO A 143 -10.93 -2.89 -26.45
N ASP A 144 -12.05 -3.50 -26.91
CA ASP A 144 -12.81 -3.05 -28.09
C ASP A 144 -13.85 -1.99 -27.79
N SER A 145 -13.98 -1.58 -26.51
CA SER A 145 -14.94 -0.56 -26.00
C SER A 145 -16.40 -0.89 -26.25
N LYS A 146 -16.77 -2.17 -26.38
CA LYS A 146 -18.16 -2.59 -26.55
C LYS A 146 -18.84 -2.93 -25.22
N GLN A 147 -18.06 -3.25 -24.20
CA GLN A 147 -18.55 -3.70 -22.90
C GLN A 147 -17.86 -2.96 -21.78
N LEU A 148 -18.56 -2.83 -20.66
CA LEU A 148 -18.03 -2.36 -19.39
C LEU A 148 -18.32 -3.41 -18.33
N ALA A 149 -17.28 -4.02 -17.78
CA ALA A 149 -17.43 -4.88 -16.61
C ALA A 149 -17.34 -4.04 -15.33
N PHE A 150 -18.12 -4.39 -14.32
CA PHE A 150 -18.04 -3.76 -13.01
C PHE A 150 -18.40 -4.72 -11.87
N VAL A 151 -17.82 -4.49 -10.70
CA VAL A 151 -18.23 -5.15 -9.46
C VAL A 151 -19.34 -4.33 -8.81
N ARG A 152 -20.36 -5.03 -8.33
CA ARG A 152 -21.42 -4.47 -7.48
C ARG A 152 -21.21 -4.99 -6.07
N LEU A 153 -21.14 -4.07 -5.10
CA LEU A 153 -21.05 -4.37 -3.68
C LEU A 153 -22.37 -4.02 -3.00
N ASN A 154 -22.87 -4.93 -2.18
CA ASN A 154 -24.08 -4.73 -1.37
C ASN A 154 -23.71 -4.72 0.11
N GLU A 155 -23.77 -3.56 0.75
CA GLU A 155 -23.45 -3.34 2.16
C GLU A 155 -24.65 -3.44 3.10
N THR A 156 -25.85 -3.77 2.62
CA THR A 156 -27.08 -3.72 3.43
C THR A 156 -26.95 -4.48 4.77
N ASP A 157 -26.25 -5.62 4.76
CA ASP A 157 -26.05 -6.45 5.94
C ASP A 157 -24.77 -6.13 6.74
N VAL A 158 -23.97 -5.13 6.32
CA VAL A 158 -22.73 -4.74 6.99
C VAL A 158 -23.06 -3.87 8.21
N PRO A 159 -22.49 -4.16 9.40
CA PRO A 159 -22.71 -3.35 10.58
C PRO A 159 -22.21 -1.92 10.42
N THR A 160 -22.89 -1.00 11.11
CA THR A 160 -22.57 0.44 11.08
C THR A 160 -21.76 0.84 12.30
N PHE A 161 -20.63 1.51 12.08
CA PHE A 161 -19.91 2.24 13.11
C PHE A 161 -20.29 3.72 13.05
N MET A 162 -20.42 4.36 14.23
CA MET A 162 -20.76 5.78 14.35
C MET A 162 -19.74 6.52 15.21
N TRP A 163 -19.42 7.76 14.82
CA TRP A 163 -18.59 8.67 15.60
C TRP A 163 -19.12 10.10 15.53
N GLN A 164 -18.53 10.97 16.32
CA GLN A 164 -18.91 12.36 16.40
C GLN A 164 -17.74 13.29 16.03
N THR A 165 -18.07 14.40 15.36
CA THR A 165 -17.16 15.55 15.22
C THR A 165 -17.76 16.76 15.95
N TYR A 166 -16.89 17.66 16.41
CA TYR A 166 -17.25 18.70 17.38
C TYR A 166 -16.96 20.12 16.90
N LEU A 167 -16.00 20.29 15.99
CA LEU A 167 -15.55 21.61 15.56
C LEU A 167 -16.55 22.27 14.62
N GLY A 168 -16.74 23.58 14.79
CA GLY A 168 -17.55 24.40 13.88
C GLY A 168 -19.04 24.44 14.17
N ASN A 169 -19.56 23.67 15.15
CA ASN A 169 -20.97 23.63 15.51
C ASN A 169 -21.17 23.64 17.03
N ASN A 170 -22.36 24.10 17.48
CA ASN A 170 -22.72 24.06 18.92
C ASN A 170 -23.09 22.65 19.39
N TYR A 171 -23.52 21.80 18.49
CA TYR A 171 -23.85 20.40 18.75
C TYR A 171 -22.95 19.50 17.93
N PRO A 172 -22.55 18.31 18.46
CA PRO A 172 -21.75 17.36 17.70
C PRO A 172 -22.47 16.93 16.43
N GLN A 173 -21.71 16.73 15.36
CA GLN A 173 -22.22 16.09 14.13
C GLN A 173 -21.99 14.60 14.20
N MET A 174 -23.04 13.82 13.90
CA MET A 174 -22.95 12.35 13.83
C MET A 174 -22.50 11.93 12.44
N HIS A 175 -21.53 11.06 12.40
CA HIS A 175 -21.07 10.37 11.20
C HIS A 175 -21.33 8.87 11.34
N SER A 176 -21.54 8.20 10.22
CA SER A 176 -21.74 6.74 10.17
C SER A 176 -21.02 6.15 8.98
N LEU A 177 -20.53 4.93 9.14
CA LEU A 177 -19.82 4.16 8.13
C LEU A 177 -20.20 2.69 8.26
N ARG A 178 -20.49 2.02 7.15
CA ARG A 178 -20.55 0.57 7.11
C ARG A 178 -19.12 0.02 7.27
N TYR A 179 -18.87 -0.62 8.41
CA TYR A 179 -17.54 -1.09 8.80
C TYR A 179 -17.64 -2.47 9.41
N PRO A 180 -17.30 -3.53 8.67
CA PRO A 180 -17.36 -4.89 9.20
C PRO A 180 -16.14 -5.13 10.08
N LYS A 181 -16.34 -5.42 11.35
CA LYS A 181 -15.27 -5.91 12.23
C LYS A 181 -15.00 -7.39 12.00
N ALA A 182 -13.85 -7.88 12.48
CA ALA A 182 -13.48 -9.28 12.34
C ALA A 182 -14.60 -10.23 12.84
N GLY A 183 -15.02 -11.16 11.98
CA GLY A 183 -16.08 -12.12 12.24
C GLY A 183 -17.49 -11.67 11.86
N GLU A 184 -17.69 -10.41 11.52
CA GLU A 184 -19.00 -9.83 11.14
C GLU A 184 -19.26 -9.94 9.63
N ASN A 185 -20.46 -9.56 9.20
CA ASN A 185 -20.87 -9.63 7.79
C ASN A 185 -20.11 -8.61 6.93
N ASN A 186 -19.59 -9.07 5.79
CA ASN A 186 -19.00 -8.25 4.75
C ASN A 186 -20.03 -7.88 3.67
N ALA A 187 -19.69 -6.89 2.84
CA ALA A 187 -20.43 -6.60 1.62
C ALA A 187 -20.47 -7.82 0.70
N LYS A 188 -21.64 -8.08 0.07
CA LYS A 188 -21.80 -9.14 -0.92
C LYS A 188 -21.40 -8.62 -2.30
N ALA A 189 -20.40 -9.27 -2.92
CA ALA A 189 -19.88 -8.88 -4.23
C ALA A 189 -20.51 -9.71 -5.36
N SER A 190 -20.80 -9.04 -6.49
CA SER A 190 -21.17 -9.68 -7.75
C SER A 190 -20.49 -8.96 -8.92
N VAL A 191 -20.31 -9.66 -10.04
CA VAL A 191 -19.71 -9.07 -11.25
C VAL A 191 -20.78 -8.92 -12.30
N CYS A 192 -20.90 -7.71 -12.84
CA CYS A 192 -21.83 -7.34 -13.88
C CYS A 192 -21.09 -6.89 -15.13
N VAL A 193 -21.72 -7.09 -16.30
CA VAL A 193 -21.23 -6.56 -17.57
C VAL A 193 -22.34 -5.80 -18.29
N TYR A 194 -22.08 -4.54 -18.59
CA TYR A 194 -22.93 -3.68 -19.38
C TYR A 194 -22.53 -3.72 -20.85
N ASP A 195 -23.47 -4.08 -21.72
CA ASP A 195 -23.29 -3.97 -23.16
C ASP A 195 -23.66 -2.56 -23.62
N ILE A 196 -22.68 -1.82 -24.16
CA ILE A 196 -22.87 -0.40 -24.52
C ILE A 196 -23.82 -0.21 -25.69
N HIS A 197 -23.88 -1.16 -26.64
CA HIS A 197 -24.77 -1.07 -27.78
C HIS A 197 -26.22 -1.42 -27.41
N TYR A 198 -26.41 -2.55 -26.75
CA TYR A 198 -27.75 -3.04 -26.38
C TYR A 198 -28.28 -2.40 -25.10
N LYS A 199 -27.45 -1.71 -24.33
CA LYS A 199 -27.79 -1.06 -23.04
C LYS A 199 -28.38 -2.05 -22.02
N THR A 200 -27.82 -3.25 -21.97
CA THR A 200 -28.27 -4.32 -21.07
C THR A 200 -27.16 -4.67 -20.10
N ILE A 201 -27.53 -4.99 -18.86
CA ILE A 201 -26.64 -5.49 -17.82
C ILE A 201 -26.86 -7.00 -17.67
N ARG A 202 -25.78 -7.77 -17.61
CA ARG A 202 -25.79 -9.18 -17.29
C ARG A 202 -24.93 -9.44 -16.08
N THR A 203 -25.40 -10.28 -15.16
CA THR A 203 -24.58 -10.74 -14.02
C THR A 203 -23.84 -11.99 -14.43
N MET A 204 -22.53 -12.03 -14.12
CA MET A 204 -21.69 -13.19 -14.40
C MET A 204 -21.97 -14.31 -13.40
N GLU A 205 -22.00 -15.54 -13.91
CA GLU A 205 -22.16 -16.74 -13.11
C GLU A 205 -20.83 -17.12 -12.49
N LEU A 206 -20.64 -16.73 -11.25
CA LEU A 206 -19.49 -17.11 -10.45
C LEU A 206 -19.72 -18.48 -9.82
N PRO A 207 -18.66 -19.26 -9.51
CA PRO A 207 -18.81 -20.55 -8.84
C PRO A 207 -19.65 -20.40 -7.56
N SER A 208 -20.59 -21.33 -7.32
CA SER A 208 -21.43 -21.34 -6.11
C SER A 208 -20.55 -21.39 -4.85
N ASN A 209 -20.92 -20.64 -3.80
CA ASN A 209 -20.22 -20.45 -2.54
C ASN A 209 -19.12 -19.37 -2.56
N ILE A 210 -19.37 -18.25 -3.23
CA ILE A 210 -18.49 -17.08 -3.11
C ILE A 210 -18.89 -16.29 -1.84
N ASP A 211 -18.39 -16.75 -0.70
CA ASP A 211 -18.20 -15.91 0.49
C ASP A 211 -16.75 -15.41 0.43
N GLY A 212 -16.57 -14.12 0.14
CA GLY A 212 -15.23 -13.55 -0.01
C GLY A 212 -15.24 -12.23 -0.76
N TYR A 213 -14.14 -11.98 -1.48
CA TYR A 213 -13.90 -10.67 -2.09
C TYR A 213 -13.60 -10.79 -3.58
N ILE A 214 -13.96 -9.76 -4.33
CA ILE A 214 -13.60 -9.58 -5.75
C ILE A 214 -12.80 -8.26 -5.88
N PRO A 215 -11.51 -8.25 -5.46
CA PRO A 215 -10.74 -7.01 -5.39
C PRO A 215 -10.25 -6.51 -6.76
N ARG A 216 -10.26 -7.36 -7.79
CA ARG A 216 -9.79 -6.96 -9.14
C ARG A 216 -10.65 -7.57 -10.23
N ILE A 217 -10.94 -6.74 -11.24
CA ILE A 217 -11.45 -7.17 -12.53
C ILE A 217 -10.63 -6.48 -13.64
N THR A 218 -10.37 -7.18 -14.71
CA THR A 218 -9.69 -6.66 -15.89
C THR A 218 -10.08 -7.45 -17.14
N TRP A 219 -9.50 -7.10 -18.29
CA TRP A 219 -9.71 -7.81 -19.54
C TRP A 219 -8.38 -8.31 -20.10
N THR A 220 -8.39 -9.49 -20.71
CA THR A 220 -7.23 -9.90 -21.49
C THR A 220 -7.03 -8.98 -22.69
N PRO A 221 -5.82 -8.82 -23.22
CA PRO A 221 -5.62 -8.16 -24.51
C PRO A 221 -6.49 -8.80 -25.60
N LEU A 222 -6.82 -8.07 -26.65
CA LEU A 222 -7.49 -8.63 -27.80
C LEU A 222 -6.64 -9.76 -28.41
N SER A 223 -7.26 -10.90 -28.65
CA SER A 223 -6.62 -12.04 -29.32
C SER A 223 -6.13 -11.63 -30.72
N LYS A 224 -5.03 -12.23 -31.17
CA LYS A 224 -4.64 -12.11 -32.58
C LYS A 224 -5.72 -12.80 -33.45
N PRO A 225 -6.12 -12.23 -34.59
CA PRO A 225 -7.08 -12.86 -35.48
C PRO A 225 -6.54 -14.23 -35.94
N ILE A 226 -7.27 -15.29 -35.63
CA ILE A 226 -6.93 -16.65 -36.05
C ILE A 226 -7.25 -16.84 -37.56
N LYS A 227 -8.32 -16.16 -38.01
CA LYS A 227 -8.76 -16.12 -39.42
C LYS A 227 -9.23 -14.70 -39.73
N LYS A 228 -9.15 -14.32 -41.05
CA LYS A 228 -9.48 -12.96 -41.49
C LYS A 228 -10.90 -12.50 -41.11
N ASP A 229 -11.82 -13.45 -40.99
CA ASP A 229 -13.25 -13.20 -40.75
C ASP A 229 -13.68 -13.43 -39.28
N VAL A 230 -12.74 -13.78 -38.40
CA VAL A 230 -13.04 -13.98 -36.97
C VAL A 230 -12.58 -12.74 -36.20
N PRO A 231 -13.50 -11.97 -35.60
CA PRO A 231 -13.10 -10.78 -34.85
C PRO A 231 -12.26 -11.16 -33.61
N PRO A 232 -11.29 -10.32 -33.26
CA PRO A 232 -10.53 -10.51 -32.02
C PRO A 232 -11.47 -10.55 -30.80
N THR A 233 -11.16 -11.39 -29.85
CA THR A 233 -11.89 -11.56 -28.60
C THR A 233 -11.02 -11.19 -27.41
N SER A 234 -11.65 -10.88 -26.30
CA SER A 234 -11.04 -10.62 -25.02
C SER A 234 -11.91 -11.28 -23.94
N ASP A 235 -11.29 -11.92 -22.98
CA ASP A 235 -11.98 -12.51 -21.83
C ASP A 235 -12.00 -11.53 -20.67
N LEU A 236 -13.09 -11.50 -19.92
CA LEU A 236 -13.13 -10.83 -18.64
C LEU A 236 -12.35 -11.65 -17.61
N VAL A 237 -11.43 -11.02 -16.92
CA VAL A 237 -10.62 -11.65 -15.85
C VAL A 237 -11.14 -11.16 -14.51
N ILE A 238 -11.44 -12.09 -13.62
CA ILE A 238 -11.99 -11.81 -12.28
C ILE A 238 -11.06 -12.46 -11.25
N LEU A 239 -10.54 -11.65 -10.33
CA LEU A 239 -9.81 -12.13 -9.16
C LEU A 239 -10.79 -12.33 -8.01
N HIS A 240 -10.90 -13.56 -7.54
CA HIS A 240 -11.70 -13.92 -6.37
C HIS A 240 -10.80 -14.40 -5.23
N LEU A 241 -11.07 -13.93 -4.02
CA LEU A 241 -10.48 -14.41 -2.78
C LEU A 241 -11.58 -15.01 -1.92
N ASN A 242 -11.32 -16.16 -1.30
CA ASN A 242 -12.18 -16.62 -0.22
C ASN A 242 -12.03 -15.68 1.01
N ARG A 243 -12.98 -15.74 1.93
CA ARG A 243 -13.01 -14.83 3.09
C ARG A 243 -11.74 -14.89 3.95
N ASP A 244 -11.19 -16.08 4.19
CA ASP A 244 -9.94 -16.25 4.95
C ASP A 244 -8.69 -15.83 4.15
N GLN A 245 -8.85 -15.41 2.89
CA GLN A 245 -7.80 -14.96 1.96
C GLN A 245 -6.62 -15.94 1.84
N ASN A 246 -6.87 -17.20 2.11
CA ASN A 246 -5.90 -18.27 1.95
C ASN A 246 -6.09 -19.08 0.65
N LYS A 247 -7.09 -18.68 -0.16
CA LYS A 247 -7.33 -19.17 -1.51
C LYS A 247 -7.66 -18.01 -2.44
N MET A 248 -6.97 -18.00 -3.59
CA MET A 248 -7.14 -17.06 -4.67
C MET A 248 -7.48 -17.83 -5.95
N ASP A 249 -8.60 -17.50 -6.59
CA ASP A 249 -9.00 -18.01 -7.89
C ASP A 249 -9.02 -16.87 -8.91
N VAL A 250 -8.36 -17.05 -10.05
CA VAL A 250 -8.45 -16.15 -11.20
C VAL A 250 -9.33 -16.83 -12.25
N LEU A 251 -10.45 -16.21 -12.57
CA LEU A 251 -11.46 -16.72 -13.47
C LEU A 251 -11.40 -15.96 -14.80
N LYS A 252 -11.64 -16.67 -15.92
CA LYS A 252 -11.93 -16.07 -17.21
C LYS A 252 -13.43 -16.19 -17.51
N GLY A 253 -14.08 -15.06 -17.72
CA GLY A 253 -15.52 -14.98 -17.98
C GLY A 253 -15.83 -14.59 -19.42
N ASN A 254 -16.84 -15.24 -20.00
CA ASN A 254 -17.39 -14.86 -21.29
C ASN A 254 -18.70 -14.09 -21.07
N PRO A 255 -18.74 -12.76 -21.32
CA PRO A 255 -19.95 -11.95 -21.05
C PRO A 255 -21.16 -12.33 -21.89
N LYS A 256 -21.01 -13.05 -23.01
CA LYS A 256 -22.13 -13.49 -23.84
C LYS A 256 -22.88 -14.67 -23.21
N SER A 257 -22.14 -15.64 -22.68
CA SER A 257 -22.71 -16.81 -22.00
C SER A 257 -22.86 -16.63 -20.50
N THR A 258 -22.33 -15.56 -19.91
CA THR A 258 -22.19 -15.28 -18.47
C THR A 258 -21.32 -16.26 -17.68
N VAL A 259 -20.84 -17.32 -18.30
CA VAL A 259 -20.10 -18.40 -17.64
C VAL A 259 -18.66 -17.99 -17.36
N CYS A 260 -18.18 -18.32 -16.16
CA CYS A 260 -16.79 -18.13 -15.73
C CYS A 260 -16.10 -19.49 -15.56
N HIS A 261 -14.87 -19.59 -16.05
CA HIS A 261 -14.03 -20.77 -15.92
C HIS A 261 -12.75 -20.45 -15.12
N PRO A 262 -12.29 -21.36 -14.24
CA PRO A 262 -10.99 -21.20 -13.58
C PRO A 262 -9.85 -21.13 -14.60
N PHE A 263 -8.97 -20.15 -14.42
CA PHE A 263 -7.73 -20.01 -15.18
C PHE A 263 -6.50 -20.33 -14.32
N TYR A 264 -6.52 -19.85 -13.07
CA TYR A 264 -5.44 -20.05 -12.10
C TYR A 264 -6.05 -20.19 -10.71
N SER A 265 -5.43 -21.02 -9.87
CA SER A 265 -5.79 -21.12 -8.47
C SER A 265 -4.53 -21.26 -7.62
N GLU A 266 -4.49 -20.53 -6.51
CA GLU A 266 -3.46 -20.67 -5.49
C GLU A 266 -4.13 -20.80 -4.13
N GLU A 267 -3.76 -21.83 -3.38
CA GLU A 267 -4.29 -22.08 -2.04
C GLU A 267 -3.16 -22.40 -1.08
N SER A 268 -3.25 -21.86 0.13
CA SER A 268 -2.34 -22.17 1.23
C SER A 268 -3.11 -22.66 2.43
N LYS A 269 -2.80 -23.87 2.90
CA LYS A 269 -3.34 -24.39 4.17
C LYS A 269 -2.71 -23.73 5.40
N LYS A 270 -1.51 -23.15 5.23
CA LYS A 270 -0.69 -22.64 6.34
C LYS A 270 -0.78 -21.13 6.49
N TYR A 271 -0.91 -20.37 5.39
CA TYR A 271 -0.82 -18.93 5.37
C TYR A 271 -1.92 -18.29 4.50
N PHE A 272 -1.99 -16.95 4.46
CA PHE A 272 -2.75 -16.25 3.44
C PHE A 272 -2.03 -16.30 2.07
N VAL A 273 -2.78 -16.03 0.99
CA VAL A 273 -2.24 -15.86 -0.36
C VAL A 273 -2.07 -14.37 -0.65
N ASN A 274 -0.92 -13.99 -1.17
CA ASN A 274 -0.64 -12.59 -1.50
C ASN A 274 -1.30 -12.20 -2.84
N TYR A 275 -2.55 -11.78 -2.77
CA TYR A 275 -3.34 -11.39 -3.95
C TYR A 275 -2.80 -10.13 -4.65
N GLU A 276 -2.08 -9.24 -3.95
CA GLU A 276 -1.52 -8.01 -4.53
C GLU A 276 -0.54 -8.29 -5.67
N LEU A 277 0.05 -9.48 -5.68
CA LEU A 277 0.92 -9.92 -6.76
C LEU A 277 0.21 -10.02 -8.11
N PHE A 278 -1.13 -10.16 -8.11
CA PHE A 278 -1.94 -10.14 -9.33
C PHE A 278 -1.80 -8.82 -10.11
N ASP A 279 -1.63 -7.70 -9.44
CA ASP A 279 -1.46 -6.39 -10.08
C ASP A 279 -0.19 -6.31 -10.94
N GLN A 280 0.75 -7.22 -10.74
CA GLN A 280 2.01 -7.31 -11.47
C GLN A 280 1.99 -8.35 -12.60
N TRP A 281 0.87 -9.07 -12.79
CA TRP A 281 0.77 -10.06 -13.87
C TRP A 281 0.84 -9.40 -15.24
N GLN A 282 1.49 -10.08 -16.20
CA GLN A 282 1.63 -9.58 -17.56
C GLN A 282 0.89 -10.50 -18.53
N TRP A 283 -0.21 -10.01 -19.09
CA TRP A 283 -0.97 -10.69 -20.12
C TRP A 283 -0.32 -10.41 -21.47
N LEU A 284 0.22 -11.45 -22.13
CA LEU A 284 0.99 -11.30 -23.35
C LEU A 284 0.10 -11.36 -24.60
N SER A 285 0.59 -10.78 -25.69
CA SER A 285 -0.17 -10.68 -26.96
C SER A 285 -0.46 -12.03 -27.62
N ASP A 286 0.27 -13.09 -27.26
CA ASP A 286 0.07 -14.47 -27.74
C ASP A 286 -0.81 -15.32 -26.80
N GLY A 287 -1.37 -14.70 -25.75
CA GLY A 287 -2.24 -15.33 -24.76
C GLY A 287 -1.53 -15.93 -23.56
N ARG A 288 -0.20 -16.06 -23.58
CA ARG A 288 0.57 -16.46 -22.39
C ARG A 288 0.46 -15.40 -21.30
N VAL A 289 0.78 -15.80 -20.07
CA VAL A 289 0.75 -14.91 -18.93
C VAL A 289 2.01 -15.08 -18.09
N VAL A 290 2.64 -13.97 -17.70
CA VAL A 290 3.63 -13.97 -16.64
C VAL A 290 2.88 -13.79 -15.31
N VAL A 291 2.82 -14.85 -14.53
CA VAL A 291 2.20 -14.90 -13.21
C VAL A 291 3.24 -14.58 -12.15
N ILE A 292 2.92 -13.70 -11.22
CA ILE A 292 3.75 -13.40 -10.06
C ILE A 292 3.13 -14.10 -8.86
N SER A 293 3.91 -14.95 -8.19
CA SER A 293 3.45 -15.76 -7.06
C SER A 293 4.61 -16.05 -6.11
N GLU A 294 4.29 -16.27 -4.85
CA GLU A 294 5.25 -16.70 -3.82
C GLU A 294 5.15 -18.21 -3.48
N LYS A 295 4.46 -18.97 -4.30
CA LYS A 295 4.25 -20.41 -4.07
C LYS A 295 5.55 -21.21 -3.92
N GLY A 296 6.65 -20.74 -4.52
CA GLY A 296 7.99 -21.31 -4.42
C GLY A 296 8.78 -20.90 -3.17
N GLY A 297 8.18 -20.14 -2.23
CA GLY A 297 8.84 -19.68 -1.00
C GLY A 297 9.37 -18.25 -1.08
N TYR A 298 9.57 -17.71 -2.27
CA TYR A 298 9.88 -16.30 -2.55
C TYR A 298 8.93 -15.79 -3.62
N VAL A 299 8.77 -14.47 -3.72
CA VAL A 299 8.02 -13.86 -4.82
C VAL A 299 8.81 -14.03 -6.10
N GLN A 300 8.24 -14.78 -7.05
CA GLN A 300 8.88 -15.16 -8.31
C GLN A 300 7.93 -14.96 -9.50
N ALA A 301 8.51 -14.80 -10.69
CA ALA A 301 7.77 -14.77 -11.96
C ALA A 301 7.71 -16.17 -12.57
N TYR A 302 6.55 -16.56 -13.07
CA TYR A 302 6.27 -17.84 -13.71
C TYR A 302 5.63 -17.62 -15.08
N MET A 303 6.02 -18.38 -16.09
CA MET A 303 5.35 -18.37 -17.39
C MET A 303 4.22 -19.40 -17.43
N TYR A 304 3.03 -18.95 -17.82
CA TYR A 304 1.83 -19.77 -18.00
C TYR A 304 1.35 -19.73 -19.45
N SER A 305 0.75 -20.83 -19.92
CA SER A 305 0.07 -20.86 -21.21
C SER A 305 -1.24 -20.06 -21.20
N ALA A 306 -1.83 -19.85 -22.37
CA ALA A 306 -3.16 -19.24 -22.52
C ALA A 306 -4.29 -20.04 -21.81
N GLN A 307 -4.05 -21.34 -21.55
CA GLN A 307 -4.97 -22.26 -20.87
C GLN A 307 -4.72 -22.35 -19.36
N GLY A 308 -3.78 -21.57 -18.80
CA GLY A 308 -3.46 -21.60 -17.37
C GLY A 308 -2.54 -22.73 -16.93
N VAL A 309 -1.80 -23.34 -17.86
CA VAL A 309 -0.80 -24.37 -17.53
C VAL A 309 0.56 -23.73 -17.32
N GLU A 310 1.20 -24.03 -16.19
CA GLU A 310 2.54 -23.54 -15.89
C GLU A 310 3.58 -24.18 -16.83
N HIS A 311 4.46 -23.35 -17.40
CA HIS A 311 5.57 -23.80 -18.23
C HIS A 311 6.88 -23.85 -17.45
N LYS A 312 7.24 -22.74 -16.77
CA LYS A 312 8.49 -22.64 -16.00
C LYS A 312 8.50 -21.48 -15.03
N CYS A 313 9.32 -21.61 -13.99
CA CYS A 313 9.74 -20.46 -13.17
C CYS A 313 10.81 -19.67 -13.92
N LEU A 314 10.68 -18.35 -13.93
CA LEU A 314 11.55 -17.43 -14.67
C LEU A 314 12.67 -16.83 -13.82
N THR A 315 12.38 -16.54 -12.54
CA THR A 315 13.29 -15.80 -11.66
C THR A 315 13.89 -16.69 -10.57
N PRO A 316 15.05 -16.33 -10.00
CA PRO A 316 15.70 -17.13 -8.95
C PRO A 316 14.84 -17.28 -7.69
N SER A 317 15.02 -18.38 -6.94
CA SER A 317 14.24 -18.78 -5.77
C SER A 317 14.83 -18.33 -4.41
N HIS A 318 15.78 -17.40 -4.40
CA HIS A 318 16.46 -16.98 -3.17
C HIS A 318 16.32 -15.49 -2.85
N ARG A 319 15.44 -14.79 -3.58
CA ARG A 319 15.14 -13.36 -3.37
C ARG A 319 13.77 -13.02 -3.94
N ASP A 320 13.11 -12.05 -3.31
CA ASP A 320 11.79 -11.60 -3.72
C ASP A 320 11.88 -10.67 -4.94
N VAL A 321 11.08 -10.93 -5.96
CA VAL A 321 10.68 -9.94 -6.97
C VAL A 321 9.78 -8.92 -6.27
N THR A 322 10.15 -7.65 -6.35
CA THR A 322 9.43 -6.58 -5.64
C THR A 322 8.58 -5.72 -6.57
N ALA A 323 8.87 -5.73 -7.86
CA ALA A 323 8.04 -5.11 -8.90
C ALA A 323 8.30 -5.76 -10.27
N VAL A 324 7.29 -5.77 -11.13
CA VAL A 324 7.43 -6.11 -12.56
C VAL A 324 7.07 -4.90 -13.39
N TYR A 325 7.99 -4.46 -14.23
CA TYR A 325 7.80 -3.28 -15.08
C TYR A 325 7.09 -3.62 -16.39
N GLY A 326 7.21 -4.86 -16.85
CA GLY A 326 6.53 -5.37 -18.03
C GLY A 326 7.33 -6.39 -18.82
N TYR A 327 6.75 -6.81 -19.94
CA TYR A 327 7.32 -7.78 -20.84
C TYR A 327 7.37 -7.21 -22.27
N ASP A 328 8.57 -7.14 -22.85
CA ASP A 328 8.75 -6.77 -24.25
C ASP A 328 8.57 -8.02 -25.13
N ASP A 329 7.45 -8.08 -25.85
CA ASP A 329 7.09 -9.17 -26.75
C ASP A 329 8.08 -9.32 -27.91
N MET A 330 8.71 -8.23 -28.37
CA MET A 330 9.63 -8.28 -29.53
C MET A 330 10.95 -8.96 -29.17
N THR A 331 11.53 -8.60 -28.04
CA THR A 331 12.79 -9.16 -27.56
C THR A 331 12.60 -10.33 -26.63
N GLN A 332 11.36 -10.62 -26.22
CA GLN A 332 10.97 -11.61 -25.20
C GLN A 332 11.71 -11.38 -23.87
N THR A 333 11.72 -10.13 -23.42
CA THR A 333 12.44 -9.70 -22.23
C THR A 333 11.49 -9.25 -21.13
N LEU A 334 11.60 -9.87 -19.95
CA LEU A 334 10.91 -9.46 -18.71
C LEU A 334 11.81 -8.46 -17.96
N TYR A 335 11.27 -7.30 -17.66
CA TYR A 335 11.92 -6.30 -16.80
C TYR A 335 11.32 -6.33 -15.40
N TYR A 336 12.15 -6.51 -14.38
CA TYR A 336 11.68 -6.63 -13.00
C TYR A 336 12.67 -6.06 -11.99
N GLN A 337 12.15 -5.70 -10.82
CA GLN A 337 12.93 -5.30 -9.65
C GLN A 337 12.97 -6.47 -8.67
N ALA A 338 14.10 -6.62 -7.97
CA ALA A 338 14.24 -7.60 -6.90
C ALA A 338 15.03 -7.04 -5.71
N ALA A 339 14.78 -7.63 -4.55
CA ALA A 339 15.52 -7.36 -3.33
C ALA A 339 16.82 -8.19 -3.31
N ASN A 340 17.96 -7.62 -3.70
CA ASN A 340 19.27 -8.30 -3.61
C ASN A 340 19.66 -8.56 -2.16
N THR A 341 19.48 -7.56 -1.34
CA THR A 341 19.38 -7.66 0.11
C THR A 341 17.98 -7.21 0.51
N PRO A 342 17.48 -7.54 1.68
CA PRO A 342 16.18 -7.03 2.11
C PRO A 342 16.08 -5.50 2.03
N MET A 343 17.19 -4.79 2.21
CA MET A 343 17.24 -3.32 2.29
C MET A 343 17.41 -2.61 0.95
N THR A 344 17.75 -3.31 -0.14
CA THR A 344 18.03 -2.70 -1.45
C THR A 344 17.08 -3.18 -2.54
N ARG A 345 16.94 -2.40 -3.61
CA ARG A 345 16.13 -2.72 -4.78
C ARG A 345 16.95 -2.52 -6.05
N GLN A 346 17.17 -3.62 -6.78
CA GLN A 346 17.92 -3.64 -8.03
C GLN A 346 17.03 -4.08 -9.19
N VAL A 347 17.32 -3.62 -10.39
CA VAL A 347 16.53 -3.91 -11.58
C VAL A 347 17.26 -4.84 -12.54
N TYR A 348 16.50 -5.75 -13.13
CA TYR A 348 16.96 -6.82 -14.01
C TYR A 348 16.17 -6.87 -15.31
N ALA A 349 16.85 -7.26 -16.38
CA ALA A 349 16.28 -7.64 -17.66
C ALA A 349 16.54 -9.15 -17.86
N LEU A 350 15.48 -9.96 -17.96
CA LEU A 350 15.55 -11.38 -18.26
C LEU A 350 15.08 -11.64 -19.68
N ASN A 351 15.99 -12.00 -20.58
CA ASN A 351 15.60 -12.54 -21.87
C ASN A 351 15.12 -13.99 -21.68
N VAL A 352 13.81 -14.20 -21.77
CA VAL A 352 13.15 -15.48 -21.45
C VAL A 352 13.52 -16.57 -22.43
N LYS A 353 13.72 -16.23 -23.73
CA LYS A 353 14.12 -17.17 -24.78
C LYS A 353 15.54 -17.67 -24.62
N LYS A 354 16.48 -16.76 -24.34
CA LYS A 354 17.91 -17.08 -24.15
C LYS A 354 18.22 -17.55 -22.73
N ASN A 355 17.31 -17.35 -21.79
CA ASN A 355 17.48 -17.59 -20.35
C ASN A 355 18.68 -16.82 -19.77
N ILE A 356 18.87 -15.58 -20.20
CA ILE A 356 19.97 -14.70 -19.77
C ILE A 356 19.37 -13.56 -18.96
N THR A 357 19.86 -13.37 -17.72
CA THR A 357 19.52 -12.24 -16.85
C THR A 357 20.65 -11.25 -16.83
N THR A 358 20.36 -9.99 -17.08
CA THR A 358 21.29 -8.86 -16.98
C THR A 358 20.81 -7.92 -15.89
N GLN A 359 21.70 -7.55 -14.97
CA GLN A 359 21.43 -6.52 -13.97
C GLN A 359 21.61 -5.16 -14.63
N LEU A 360 20.61 -4.27 -14.50
CA LEU A 360 20.61 -2.95 -15.13
C LEU A 360 21.11 -1.84 -14.20
N THR A 361 21.02 -2.04 -12.88
CA THR A 361 21.39 -1.05 -11.84
C THR A 361 22.40 -1.65 -10.88
N THR A 362 23.36 -0.86 -10.39
CA THR A 362 24.49 -1.35 -9.61
C THR A 362 24.74 -0.62 -8.28
N GLU A 363 24.36 0.66 -8.20
CA GLU A 363 24.54 1.46 -6.99
C GLU A 363 23.71 0.90 -5.84
N GLU A 364 24.24 0.94 -4.62
CA GLU A 364 23.51 0.52 -3.43
C GLU A 364 22.38 1.52 -3.09
N GLY A 365 21.16 1.03 -3.06
CA GLY A 365 19.98 1.85 -2.75
C GLY A 365 18.71 1.26 -3.33
N THR A 366 17.81 2.15 -3.69
CA THR A 366 16.51 1.82 -4.27
C THR A 366 16.42 2.38 -5.69
N HIS A 367 16.19 1.50 -6.65
CA HIS A 367 16.00 1.83 -8.06
C HIS A 367 14.60 1.47 -8.51
N THR A 368 13.92 2.39 -9.16
CA THR A 368 12.66 2.16 -9.85
C THR A 368 12.76 2.66 -11.28
N LEU A 369 12.16 1.94 -12.23
CA LEU A 369 12.20 2.31 -13.64
C LEU A 369 10.80 2.60 -14.18
N ARG A 370 10.71 3.51 -15.14
CA ARG A 370 9.55 3.73 -15.97
C ARG A 370 9.96 3.61 -17.43
N PHE A 371 9.45 2.59 -18.13
CA PHE A 371 9.77 2.36 -19.55
C PHE A 371 8.84 3.12 -20.48
N ALA A 372 9.36 3.54 -21.63
CA ALA A 372 8.56 3.94 -22.78
C ALA A 372 7.79 2.74 -23.35
N LYS A 373 6.67 2.99 -24.04
CA LYS A 373 5.82 1.93 -24.63
C LYS A 373 6.54 1.06 -25.66
N ASP A 374 7.57 1.60 -26.32
CA ASP A 374 8.38 0.90 -27.32
C ASP A 374 9.61 0.19 -26.76
N TRP A 375 9.81 0.22 -25.45
CA TRP A 375 10.96 -0.37 -24.74
C TRP A 375 12.34 0.16 -25.17
N LYS A 376 12.42 1.34 -25.82
CA LYS A 376 13.69 1.92 -26.28
C LYS A 376 14.28 2.96 -25.36
N SER A 377 13.51 3.41 -24.35
CA SER A 377 13.98 4.33 -23.33
C SER A 377 13.31 4.03 -22.00
N TYR A 378 13.97 4.44 -20.91
CA TYR A 378 13.36 4.46 -19.59
C TYR A 378 13.88 5.64 -18.76
N ILE A 379 13.10 6.04 -17.78
CA ILE A 379 13.53 6.93 -16.70
C ILE A 379 13.77 6.06 -15.45
N GLU A 380 14.96 6.17 -14.89
CA GLU A 380 15.33 5.60 -13.60
C GLU A 380 15.11 6.65 -12.51
N CYS A 381 14.46 6.28 -11.42
CA CYS A 381 14.52 6.97 -10.15
C CYS A 381 15.43 6.20 -9.21
N TYR A 382 16.57 6.78 -8.86
CA TYR A 382 17.52 6.24 -7.89
C TYR A 382 17.51 7.10 -6.62
N HIS A 383 17.54 6.46 -5.47
CA HIS A 383 17.76 7.13 -4.18
C HIS A 383 18.34 6.16 -3.14
N SER A 384 19.05 6.72 -2.16
CA SER A 384 19.61 5.99 -1.00
C SER A 384 19.44 6.81 0.28
N THR A 385 19.99 6.36 1.39
CA THR A 385 20.04 7.19 2.62
C THR A 385 20.82 8.48 2.43
N THR A 386 21.82 8.50 1.54
CA THR A 386 22.71 9.64 1.30
C THR A 386 22.46 10.37 -0.02
N THR A 387 21.59 9.82 -0.89
CA THR A 387 21.29 10.38 -2.21
C THR A 387 19.79 10.63 -2.32
N PRO A 388 19.35 11.88 -2.54
CA PRO A 388 17.93 12.18 -2.78
C PRO A 388 17.47 11.61 -4.12
N HIS A 389 16.14 11.60 -4.36
CA HIS A 389 15.56 11.11 -5.59
C HIS A 389 16.20 11.78 -6.81
N THR A 390 16.92 10.99 -7.60
CA THR A 390 17.56 11.42 -8.85
C THR A 390 16.93 10.68 -10.01
N TYR A 391 16.45 11.43 -11.00
CA TYR A 391 15.81 10.88 -12.19
C TYR A 391 16.73 10.99 -13.39
N THR A 392 17.04 9.84 -13.98
CA THR A 392 17.97 9.73 -15.12
C THR A 392 17.27 9.07 -16.30
N LEU A 393 17.40 9.66 -17.48
CA LEU A 393 16.91 9.10 -18.72
C LEU A 393 17.97 8.23 -19.38
N TYR A 394 17.58 7.01 -19.74
CA TYR A 394 18.38 6.04 -20.48
C TYR A 394 17.75 5.72 -21.83
N LYS A 395 18.59 5.39 -22.81
CA LYS A 395 18.19 5.01 -24.16
C LYS A 395 18.88 3.71 -24.56
N ALA A 396 18.14 2.82 -25.21
CA ALA A 396 18.72 1.64 -25.82
C ALA A 396 19.55 2.00 -27.05
N SER A 397 20.76 1.49 -27.12
CA SER A 397 21.62 1.58 -28.30
C SER A 397 21.23 0.51 -29.34
N ASN A 398 21.77 0.61 -30.54
CA ASN A 398 21.52 -0.36 -31.61
C ASN A 398 21.95 -1.79 -31.30
N ASN A 399 22.91 -1.95 -30.38
CA ASN A 399 23.37 -3.27 -29.90
C ASN A 399 22.66 -3.75 -28.63
N GLY A 400 21.61 -3.05 -28.18
CA GLY A 400 20.78 -3.41 -27.02
C GLY A 400 21.37 -3.01 -25.67
N GLN A 401 22.45 -2.23 -25.64
CA GLN A 401 22.98 -1.67 -24.39
C GLN A 401 22.22 -0.42 -23.98
N TRP A 402 22.01 -0.23 -22.68
CA TRP A 402 21.40 0.98 -22.13
C TRP A 402 22.45 2.05 -21.90
N ILE A 403 22.24 3.22 -22.50
CA ILE A 403 23.16 4.37 -22.42
C ILE A 403 22.47 5.47 -21.62
N LYS A 404 23.15 5.96 -20.59
CA LYS A 404 22.72 7.16 -19.85
C LYS A 404 22.74 8.35 -20.78
N GLU A 405 21.58 8.99 -20.94
CA GLU A 405 21.45 10.15 -21.83
C GLU A 405 21.59 11.45 -21.06
N LYS A 406 20.80 11.64 -20.01
CA LYS A 406 20.87 12.83 -19.16
C LYS A 406 20.18 12.62 -17.80
N ILE A 407 20.58 13.39 -16.82
CA ILE A 407 19.83 13.58 -15.59
C ILE A 407 18.67 14.54 -15.90
N VAL A 408 17.45 14.12 -15.60
CA VAL A 408 16.22 14.89 -15.84
C VAL A 408 15.87 15.75 -14.65
N LEU A 409 16.02 15.18 -13.45
CA LEU A 409 15.82 15.86 -12.18
C LEU A 409 16.86 15.35 -11.19
N ALA A 410 17.67 16.25 -10.65
CA ALA A 410 18.50 16.04 -9.48
C ALA A 410 17.97 16.95 -8.36
N ASN A 411 18.17 16.52 -7.13
CA ASN A 411 17.78 17.30 -5.95
C ASN A 411 19.03 17.81 -5.22
N ASP A 412 20.01 18.35 -5.97
CA ASP A 412 21.32 18.77 -5.44
C ASP A 412 21.19 19.82 -4.34
N SER A 413 20.30 20.81 -4.52
CA SER A 413 20.04 21.84 -3.52
C SER A 413 19.47 21.26 -2.19
N VAL A 414 18.67 20.21 -2.28
CA VAL A 414 18.15 19.51 -1.10
C VAL A 414 19.27 18.75 -0.40
N LEU A 415 20.17 18.13 -1.17
CA LEU A 415 21.33 17.41 -0.63
C LEU A 415 22.31 18.39 0.03
N GLU A 416 22.63 19.51 -0.60
CA GLU A 416 23.52 20.54 -0.05
C GLU A 416 22.96 21.11 1.27
N ALA A 417 21.66 21.47 1.28
CA ALA A 417 21.01 21.97 2.47
C ALA A 417 20.96 20.93 3.60
N TRP A 418 20.73 19.64 3.26
CA TRP A 418 20.78 18.54 4.21
C TRP A 418 22.19 18.37 4.82
N ASN A 419 23.22 18.34 3.96
CA ASN A 419 24.61 18.18 4.39
C ASN A 419 25.09 19.35 5.27
N ALA A 420 24.58 20.57 5.01
CA ALA A 420 24.89 21.75 5.82
C ALA A 420 24.39 21.64 7.27
N LEU A 421 23.42 20.79 7.56
CA LEU A 421 22.96 20.52 8.94
C LEU A 421 24.01 19.74 9.73
N GLY A 422 24.87 18.96 9.07
CA GLY A 422 25.88 18.12 9.69
C GLY A 422 25.31 17.05 10.61
N VAL A 423 24.12 16.53 10.30
CA VAL A 423 23.47 15.42 11.02
C VAL A 423 24.10 14.08 10.58
N ASN A 424 24.12 13.11 11.48
CA ASN A 424 24.59 11.77 11.14
C ASN A 424 23.54 11.04 10.29
N GLU A 425 23.99 10.29 9.30
CA GLU A 425 23.13 9.46 8.45
C GLU A 425 22.76 8.14 9.14
N LYS A 426 21.79 7.43 8.53
CA LYS A 426 21.44 6.09 8.97
C LYS A 426 22.60 5.14 8.72
N GLU A 427 22.97 4.39 9.74
CA GLU A 427 23.90 3.27 9.66
C GLU A 427 23.13 1.97 9.76
N PHE A 428 23.31 1.07 8.78
CA PHE A 428 22.70 -0.25 8.78
C PHE A 428 23.54 -1.24 9.57
N PHE A 429 22.87 -2.14 10.30
CA PHE A 429 23.51 -3.22 11.03
C PHE A 429 22.52 -4.38 11.23
N THR A 430 23.06 -5.51 11.69
CA THR A 430 22.26 -6.72 11.97
C THR A 430 22.30 -7.01 13.46
N ILE A 431 21.18 -7.44 14.01
CA ILE A 431 21.04 -7.91 15.40
C ILE A 431 20.73 -9.40 15.35
N THR A 432 21.59 -10.21 15.97
CA THR A 432 21.29 -11.65 16.17
C THR A 432 20.52 -11.82 17.47
N THR A 433 19.34 -12.41 17.39
CA THR A 433 18.52 -12.71 18.56
C THR A 433 19.07 -13.92 19.33
N GLU A 434 18.61 -14.11 20.56
CA GLU A 434 18.96 -15.30 21.37
C GLU A 434 18.58 -16.63 20.68
N ARG A 435 17.66 -16.61 19.72
CA ARG A 435 17.22 -17.76 18.93
C ARG A 435 18.02 -17.98 17.65
N GLY A 436 18.95 -17.08 17.33
CA GLY A 436 19.75 -17.11 16.12
C GLY A 436 19.09 -16.42 14.89
N ASP A 437 17.93 -15.77 15.04
CA ASP A 437 17.34 -15.00 13.97
C ASP A 437 18.12 -13.70 13.77
N GLU A 438 18.41 -13.36 12.52
CA GLU A 438 19.07 -12.11 12.15
C GLU A 438 18.01 -11.05 11.82
N LEU A 439 18.03 -9.93 12.55
CA LEU A 439 17.13 -8.79 12.36
C LEU A 439 17.89 -7.66 11.68
N ASN A 440 17.34 -7.13 10.59
CA ASN A 440 17.90 -5.94 9.94
C ASN A 440 17.50 -4.69 10.74
N ALA A 441 18.46 -3.80 10.93
CA ALA A 441 18.27 -2.58 11.69
C ALA A 441 19.01 -1.39 11.05
N TRP A 442 18.57 -0.19 11.37
CA TRP A 442 19.34 1.02 11.20
C TRP A 442 19.35 1.82 12.49
N ARG A 443 20.42 2.63 12.67
CA ARG A 443 20.51 3.63 13.74
C ARG A 443 20.86 4.99 13.17
N ILE A 444 20.48 6.04 13.89
CA ILE A 444 20.95 7.41 13.71
C ILE A 444 21.58 7.83 15.04
N LEU A 445 22.86 8.20 15.02
CA LEU A 445 23.57 8.69 16.18
C LEU A 445 23.35 10.20 16.35
N PRO A 446 23.38 10.75 17.59
CA PRO A 446 23.33 12.19 17.81
C PRO A 446 24.41 12.93 17.05
N LYS A 447 24.16 14.19 16.61
CA LYS A 447 25.10 15.00 15.80
C LYS A 447 26.51 15.06 16.39
N ASN A 448 26.64 15.28 17.68
CA ASN A 448 27.92 15.37 18.40
C ASN A 448 28.18 14.07 19.17
N PHE A 449 28.03 12.92 18.50
CA PHE A 449 28.20 11.62 19.13
C PHE A 449 29.63 11.43 19.66
N ASP A 450 29.71 11.09 20.94
CA ASP A 450 30.96 10.78 21.64
C ASP A 450 30.85 9.35 22.21
N LYS A 451 31.66 8.44 21.68
CA LYS A 451 31.65 7.02 22.06
C LYS A 451 31.96 6.76 23.56
N SER A 452 32.51 7.74 24.26
CA SER A 452 32.81 7.65 25.70
C SER A 452 31.60 7.95 26.58
N LYS A 453 30.52 8.53 26.00
CA LYS A 453 29.30 8.90 26.71
C LYS A 453 28.22 7.85 26.52
N LYS A 454 27.24 7.85 27.42
CA LYS A 454 26.02 7.04 27.31
C LYS A 454 24.84 7.88 26.91
N TYR A 455 24.07 7.39 25.94
CA TYR A 455 22.93 8.08 25.35
C TYR A 455 21.63 7.32 25.59
N PRO A 456 20.51 8.02 25.80
CA PRO A 456 19.19 7.43 25.78
C PRO A 456 18.85 6.93 24.37
N VAL A 457 18.03 5.88 24.28
CA VAL A 457 17.59 5.27 23.02
C VAL A 457 16.11 5.48 22.78
N VAL A 458 15.75 5.85 21.56
CA VAL A 458 14.35 5.79 21.09
C VAL A 458 14.25 4.82 19.94
N MET A 459 13.56 3.71 20.13
CA MET A 459 13.24 2.78 19.06
C MET A 459 11.93 3.21 18.38
N LEU A 460 12.04 3.60 17.11
CA LEU A 460 10.90 3.82 16.23
C LEU A 460 10.59 2.50 15.53
N GLN A 461 9.37 2.02 15.58
CA GLN A 461 9.01 0.76 14.95
C GLN A 461 7.57 0.77 14.41
N TYR A 462 7.29 -0.16 13.48
CA TYR A 462 5.96 -0.44 12.98
C TYR A 462 5.61 -1.93 13.14
N SER A 463 6.48 -2.80 12.63
CA SER A 463 6.43 -4.26 12.75
C SER A 463 5.23 -4.96 12.09
N GLY A 464 4.31 -4.23 11.48
CA GLY A 464 3.12 -4.82 10.85
C GLY A 464 3.48 -5.82 9.74
N PRO A 465 2.66 -6.85 9.52
CA PRO A 465 2.89 -7.86 8.50
C PRO A 465 3.16 -7.24 7.12
N THR A 466 4.10 -7.83 6.38
CA THR A 466 4.55 -7.37 5.04
C THR A 466 5.23 -6.00 5.00
N SER A 467 5.17 -5.22 6.06
CA SER A 467 5.81 -3.90 6.11
C SER A 467 7.32 -3.99 6.10
N GLN A 468 7.98 -2.88 5.74
CA GLN A 468 9.43 -2.76 5.81
C GLN A 468 9.83 -1.33 6.13
N ARG A 469 10.65 -1.15 7.18
CA ARG A 469 11.14 0.16 7.64
C ARG A 469 12.66 0.29 7.49
N VAL A 470 13.36 -0.83 7.44
CA VAL A 470 14.81 -0.88 7.26
C VAL A 470 15.12 -0.99 5.76
N LEU A 471 15.18 0.17 5.11
CA LEU A 471 15.41 0.33 3.67
C LEU A 471 16.48 1.38 3.39
N ASN A 472 17.33 1.11 2.41
CA ASN A 472 18.28 2.08 1.89
C ASN A 472 17.58 3.03 0.91
N ASN A 473 16.97 4.08 1.48
CA ASN A 473 16.18 5.07 0.75
C ASN A 473 16.29 6.47 1.36
N TRP A 474 16.04 7.49 0.54
CA TRP A 474 15.94 8.88 0.97
C TRP A 474 14.64 9.09 1.74
N ARG A 475 14.71 8.98 3.06
CA ARG A 475 13.56 9.22 3.94
C ARG A 475 14.02 9.94 5.19
N LYS A 476 14.02 11.26 5.13
CA LYS A 476 14.35 12.14 6.24
C LYS A 476 13.06 12.41 7.03
N ARG A 477 12.94 11.82 8.21
CA ARG A 477 11.73 11.85 9.02
C ARG A 477 12.06 12.16 10.48
N PHE A 478 11.06 12.12 11.35
CA PHE A 478 11.13 12.46 12.76
C PHE A 478 12.29 11.82 13.54
N GLY A 479 12.81 10.68 13.09
CA GLY A 479 13.99 10.06 13.69
C GLY A 479 15.23 10.97 13.72
N TYR A 480 15.42 11.80 12.70
CA TYR A 480 16.53 12.75 12.68
C TYR A 480 16.34 13.89 13.70
N VAL A 481 15.09 14.30 13.94
CA VAL A 481 14.75 15.28 14.97
C VAL A 481 15.09 14.73 16.36
N LEU A 482 14.77 13.48 16.62
CA LEU A 482 15.12 12.80 17.87
C LEU A 482 16.64 12.67 18.04
N ALA A 483 17.37 12.36 16.97
CA ALA A 483 18.83 12.29 17.02
C ALA A 483 19.46 13.67 17.34
N GLU A 484 18.95 14.74 16.75
CA GLU A 484 19.35 16.13 17.10
C GLU A 484 19.02 16.50 18.55
N ALA A 485 17.95 15.94 19.10
CA ALA A 485 17.58 16.10 20.51
C ALA A 485 18.47 15.27 21.47
N GLY A 486 19.44 14.52 20.95
CA GLY A 486 20.44 13.79 21.73
C GLY A 486 20.13 12.32 21.97
N TYR A 487 19.16 11.74 21.28
CA TYR A 487 18.83 10.32 21.37
C TYR A 487 19.57 9.50 20.30
N VAL A 488 20.00 8.31 20.65
CA VAL A 488 20.28 7.25 19.65
C VAL A 488 18.95 6.73 19.14
N VAL A 489 18.67 6.88 17.86
CA VAL A 489 17.42 6.45 17.25
C VAL A 489 17.64 5.16 16.50
N VAL A 490 16.78 4.17 16.71
CA VAL A 490 16.89 2.83 16.13
C VAL A 490 15.59 2.42 15.50
N ASN A 491 15.65 1.64 14.41
CA ASN A 491 14.50 0.93 13.86
C ASN A 491 14.94 -0.50 13.52
N VAL A 492 14.07 -1.47 13.77
CA VAL A 492 14.35 -2.89 13.57
C VAL A 492 13.18 -3.54 12.83
N ASP A 493 13.47 -4.24 11.73
CA ASP A 493 12.53 -5.08 11.02
C ASP A 493 12.69 -6.53 11.51
N GLY A 494 11.70 -7.00 12.28
CA GLY A 494 11.63 -8.36 12.82
C GLY A 494 10.88 -9.32 11.89
N ARG A 495 10.54 -10.48 12.44
CA ARG A 495 9.69 -11.49 11.77
C ARG A 495 8.36 -10.88 11.38
N GLY A 496 7.80 -11.31 10.24
CA GLY A 496 6.59 -10.74 9.64
C GLY A 496 6.84 -9.67 8.59
N THR A 497 8.05 -9.07 8.57
CA THR A 497 8.40 -8.01 7.60
C THR A 497 8.71 -8.55 6.20
N GLY A 498 8.69 -7.68 5.19
CA GLY A 498 8.81 -8.05 3.78
C GLY A 498 10.24 -8.32 3.29
N ALA A 499 10.35 -8.73 2.02
CA ALA A 499 11.60 -8.93 1.27
C ALA A 499 12.57 -9.98 1.83
N ARG A 500 12.04 -10.99 2.56
CA ARG A 500 12.80 -12.12 3.12
C ARG A 500 12.10 -13.46 2.87
N GLY A 501 11.27 -13.52 1.84
CA GLY A 501 10.52 -14.70 1.46
C GLY A 501 9.27 -14.94 2.30
N ARG A 502 8.50 -15.94 1.87
CA ARG A 502 7.16 -16.25 2.38
C ARG A 502 7.14 -16.71 3.85
N GLU A 503 8.07 -17.57 4.26
CA GLU A 503 8.13 -18.11 5.62
C GLU A 503 8.42 -17.03 6.65
N TRP A 504 9.36 -16.14 6.37
CA TRP A 504 9.68 -15.00 7.24
C TRP A 504 8.49 -14.05 7.35
N ARG A 505 7.90 -13.68 6.22
CA ARG A 505 6.76 -12.76 6.16
C ARG A 505 5.54 -13.29 6.91
N ASN A 506 5.30 -14.60 6.86
CA ASN A 506 4.16 -15.24 7.52
C ASN A 506 4.48 -15.80 8.92
N ALA A 507 5.64 -15.51 9.48
CA ALA A 507 6.02 -16.01 10.80
C ALA A 507 5.03 -15.59 11.90
N THR A 508 4.35 -14.44 11.73
CA THR A 508 3.41 -13.84 12.69
C THR A 508 1.95 -14.22 12.44
N TYR A 509 1.68 -15.03 11.41
CA TYR A 509 0.33 -15.44 11.02
C TYR A 509 -0.44 -16.10 12.17
N MET A 510 -1.71 -15.71 12.37
CA MET A 510 -2.64 -16.10 13.42
C MET A 510 -2.24 -15.69 14.85
N GLN A 511 -1.17 -14.91 15.04
CA GLN A 511 -0.66 -14.48 16.35
C GLN A 511 0.02 -13.10 16.26
N LEU A 512 -0.64 -12.14 15.62
CA LEU A 512 -0.10 -10.80 15.40
C LEU A 512 0.39 -10.14 16.71
N GLY A 513 1.57 -9.52 16.68
CA GLY A 513 2.18 -8.83 17.80
C GLY A 513 3.00 -9.72 18.73
N MET A 514 2.87 -11.03 18.67
CA MET A 514 3.55 -11.95 19.60
C MET A 514 5.04 -12.08 19.29
N LYS A 515 5.36 -12.54 18.07
CA LYS A 515 6.75 -12.74 17.64
C LYS A 515 7.45 -11.43 17.36
N GLU A 516 6.71 -10.45 16.89
CA GLU A 516 7.21 -9.09 16.70
C GLU A 516 7.68 -8.49 18.04
N ALA A 517 6.90 -8.70 19.14
CA ALA A 517 7.32 -8.22 20.46
C ALA A 517 8.56 -8.96 20.97
N GLU A 518 8.66 -10.28 20.77
CA GLU A 518 9.87 -11.04 21.09
C GLU A 518 11.09 -10.47 20.38
N ASP A 519 10.97 -10.16 19.08
CA ASP A 519 12.08 -9.62 18.28
C ASP A 519 12.48 -8.22 18.73
N GLN A 520 11.49 -7.33 18.99
CA GLN A 520 11.76 -5.97 19.47
C GLN A 520 12.38 -5.97 20.87
N ILE A 521 11.92 -6.83 21.78
CA ILE A 521 12.50 -6.99 23.12
C ILE A 521 13.94 -7.55 23.02
N SER A 522 14.17 -8.55 22.16
CA SER A 522 15.49 -9.09 21.92
C SER A 522 16.45 -8.02 21.36
N ALA A 523 15.98 -7.20 20.43
CA ALA A 523 16.72 -6.07 19.91
C ALA A 523 17.06 -5.05 21.00
N ALA A 524 16.13 -4.75 21.89
CA ALA A 524 16.38 -3.85 23.01
C ALA A 524 17.44 -4.40 23.98
N LYS A 525 17.40 -5.68 24.28
CA LYS A 525 18.43 -6.36 25.09
C LYS A 525 19.81 -6.23 24.45
N TYR A 526 19.90 -6.46 23.12
CA TYR A 526 21.16 -6.25 22.38
C TYR A 526 21.63 -4.79 22.50
N LEU A 527 20.74 -3.80 22.31
CA LEU A 527 21.10 -2.39 22.41
C LEU A 527 21.68 -2.03 23.79
N LYS A 528 21.18 -2.62 24.87
CA LYS A 528 21.72 -2.45 26.23
C LYS A 528 23.18 -2.90 26.36
N THR A 529 23.66 -3.80 25.53
CA THR A 529 25.07 -4.28 25.56
C THR A 529 26.05 -3.27 24.92
N LEU A 530 25.53 -2.31 24.15
CA LEU A 530 26.39 -1.33 23.45
C LEU A 530 26.97 -0.32 24.46
N PRO A 531 28.29 -0.05 24.42
CA PRO A 531 28.97 0.74 25.45
C PRO A 531 28.47 2.20 25.58
N TYR A 532 27.93 2.74 24.49
CA TYR A 532 27.38 4.10 24.41
C TYR A 532 25.88 4.19 24.69
N VAL A 533 25.21 3.07 25.00
CA VAL A 533 23.79 3.06 25.33
C VAL A 533 23.58 3.13 26.84
N ASP A 534 22.70 4.03 27.26
CA ASP A 534 22.17 4.03 28.64
C ASP A 534 20.96 3.08 28.69
N GLY A 535 21.18 1.87 29.11
CA GLY A 535 20.15 0.83 29.20
C GLY A 535 19.00 1.13 30.19
N ASN A 536 19.13 2.18 31.01
CA ASN A 536 18.08 2.64 31.92
C ASN A 536 17.25 3.80 31.32
N ARG A 537 17.56 4.25 30.11
CA ARG A 537 16.89 5.33 29.40
C ARG A 537 16.55 4.91 27.98
N MET A 538 15.59 3.99 27.83
CA MET A 538 15.17 3.46 26.54
C MET A 538 13.66 3.60 26.36
N ALA A 539 13.21 4.09 25.20
CA ALA A 539 11.82 4.23 24.82
C ALA A 539 11.50 3.50 23.52
N ILE A 540 10.25 3.06 23.37
CA ILE A 540 9.68 2.51 22.15
C ILE A 540 8.52 3.37 21.68
N CYS A 541 8.43 3.65 20.38
CA CYS A 541 7.41 4.50 19.80
C CYS A 541 6.89 3.92 18.49
N GLY A 542 5.56 3.89 18.33
CA GLY A 542 4.94 3.43 17.10
C GLY A 542 3.54 3.98 16.88
N TRP A 543 3.11 3.91 15.60
CA TRP A 543 1.83 4.41 15.11
C TRP A 543 1.02 3.28 14.51
N SER A 544 -0.32 3.24 14.72
CA SER A 544 -1.22 2.23 14.17
C SER A 544 -0.84 0.83 14.67
N TYR A 545 -0.48 -0.10 13.78
CA TYR A 545 0.12 -1.37 14.16
C TYR A 545 1.34 -1.17 15.08
N GLY A 546 2.18 -0.16 14.80
CA GLY A 546 3.31 0.18 15.65
C GLY A 546 2.88 0.66 17.04
N GLY A 547 1.73 1.33 17.17
CA GLY A 547 1.12 1.66 18.45
C GLY A 547 0.70 0.41 19.22
N TYR A 548 0.01 -0.51 18.57
CA TYR A 548 -0.31 -1.84 19.10
C TYR A 548 0.96 -2.58 19.54
N GLN A 549 1.98 -2.59 18.70
CA GLN A 549 3.25 -3.26 18.99
C GLN A 549 4.00 -2.62 20.16
N THR A 550 3.94 -1.30 20.32
CA THR A 550 4.47 -0.60 21.50
C THR A 550 3.79 -1.13 22.79
N LEU A 551 2.46 -1.23 22.78
CA LEU A 551 1.71 -1.73 23.93
C LEU A 551 2.00 -3.21 24.20
N MET A 552 2.14 -4.03 23.15
CA MET A 552 2.55 -5.44 23.28
C MET A 552 3.92 -5.57 23.94
N CYS A 553 4.92 -4.76 23.49
CA CYS A 553 6.26 -4.76 24.08
C CYS A 553 6.25 -4.38 25.55
N LEU A 554 5.53 -3.31 25.92
CA LEU A 554 5.42 -2.87 27.32
C LEU A 554 4.68 -3.88 28.22
N SER A 555 3.75 -4.67 27.65
CA SER A 555 2.98 -5.66 28.40
C SER A 555 3.67 -7.02 28.48
N LYS A 556 4.60 -7.34 27.56
CA LYS A 556 5.29 -8.65 27.47
C LYS A 556 6.71 -8.64 27.99
N GLN A 557 7.33 -7.50 28.24
CA GLN A 557 8.68 -7.44 28.79
C GLN A 557 8.68 -8.00 30.23
N GLN A 558 9.44 -9.05 30.45
CA GLN A 558 9.62 -9.64 31.78
C GLN A 558 10.59 -8.84 32.65
N GLU A 559 11.68 -8.39 32.03
CA GLU A 559 12.61 -7.41 32.58
C GLU A 559 12.33 -6.06 31.92
N MET A 560 12.37 -4.98 32.69
CA MET A 560 12.14 -3.64 32.15
C MET A 560 13.26 -3.24 31.18
N VAL A 561 13.04 -3.50 29.89
CA VAL A 561 13.94 -3.03 28.82
C VAL A 561 13.54 -1.65 28.29
N TRP A 562 12.23 -1.35 28.34
CA TRP A 562 11.67 -0.04 27.96
C TRP A 562 11.16 0.69 29.21
N GLN A 563 11.71 1.88 29.49
CA GLN A 563 11.27 2.73 30.59
C GLN A 563 9.98 3.48 30.26
N CYS A 564 9.79 3.76 28.97
CA CYS A 564 8.53 4.36 28.50
C CYS A 564 8.19 3.93 27.06
N GLY A 565 6.92 4.10 26.71
CA GLY A 565 6.41 3.88 25.37
C GLY A 565 5.40 4.92 24.92
N ILE A 566 5.35 5.15 23.62
CA ILE A 566 4.44 6.07 22.95
C ILE A 566 3.64 5.30 21.92
N ALA A 567 2.35 5.13 22.14
CA ALA A 567 1.41 4.41 21.29
C ALA A 567 0.45 5.39 20.61
N ILE A 568 0.58 5.56 19.28
CA ILE A 568 -0.23 6.51 18.53
C ILE A 568 -1.24 5.73 17.69
N ALA A 569 -2.52 6.07 17.84
CA ALA A 569 -3.66 5.45 17.16
C ALA A 569 -3.57 3.90 17.15
N PRO A 570 -3.37 3.25 18.31
CA PRO A 570 -3.13 1.82 18.38
C PRO A 570 -4.40 1.00 18.15
N VAL A 571 -4.28 -0.15 17.47
CA VAL A 571 -5.17 -1.26 17.68
C VAL A 571 -4.93 -1.78 19.10
N THR A 572 -5.97 -2.23 19.79
CA THR A 572 -5.85 -2.81 21.15
C THR A 572 -6.52 -4.17 21.27
N SER A 573 -7.44 -4.47 20.37
CA SER A 573 -8.01 -5.80 20.16
C SER A 573 -8.31 -5.99 18.67
N TRP A 574 -7.87 -7.09 18.09
CA TRP A 574 -8.13 -7.41 16.69
C TRP A 574 -9.61 -7.68 16.39
N ARG A 575 -10.45 -7.89 17.42
CA ARG A 575 -11.91 -7.94 17.28
C ARG A 575 -12.54 -6.58 16.97
N LEU A 576 -11.81 -5.48 17.18
CA LEU A 576 -12.28 -4.12 16.95
C LEU A 576 -11.83 -3.55 15.60
N TYR A 577 -10.99 -4.28 14.85
CA TYR A 577 -10.46 -3.85 13.56
C TYR A 577 -11.21 -4.52 12.42
N ASP A 578 -11.07 -3.98 11.19
CA ASP A 578 -11.82 -4.45 10.04
C ASP A 578 -11.57 -5.92 9.69
N SER A 579 -12.55 -6.52 9.04
CA SER A 579 -12.56 -7.94 8.68
C SER A 579 -11.51 -8.30 7.65
N ALA A 580 -11.32 -7.49 6.60
CA ALA A 580 -10.46 -7.86 5.48
C ALA A 580 -8.99 -7.90 5.89
N TYR A 581 -8.49 -6.90 6.63
CA TYR A 581 -7.14 -6.92 7.19
C TYR A 581 -6.99 -8.01 8.26
N THR A 582 -7.88 -7.97 9.23
CA THR A 582 -7.73 -8.81 10.41
C THR A 582 -7.83 -10.29 10.05
N GLU A 583 -8.82 -10.68 9.25
CA GLU A 583 -9.01 -12.09 8.87
C GLU A 583 -7.94 -12.59 7.90
N ARG A 584 -7.31 -11.70 7.11
CA ARG A 584 -6.13 -12.04 6.28
C ARG A 584 -4.98 -12.56 7.13
N PHE A 585 -4.72 -11.97 8.27
CA PHE A 585 -3.55 -12.29 9.09
C PHE A 585 -3.88 -13.12 10.34
N MET A 586 -5.13 -13.09 10.81
CA MET A 586 -5.57 -13.78 12.02
C MET A 586 -6.62 -14.86 11.74
N ARG A 587 -7.18 -14.94 10.54
CA ARG A 587 -8.43 -15.62 10.21
C ARG A 587 -9.61 -15.07 11.03
N ARG A 588 -10.79 -15.68 10.88
CA ARG A 588 -11.98 -15.27 11.65
C ARG A 588 -11.84 -15.64 13.13
N PRO A 589 -12.42 -14.84 14.04
CA PRO A 589 -12.40 -15.13 15.48
C PRO A 589 -12.92 -16.54 15.82
N GLN A 590 -13.92 -17.03 15.10
CA GLN A 590 -14.51 -18.36 15.27
C GLN A 590 -13.55 -19.51 14.92
N VAL A 591 -12.53 -19.22 14.10
CA VAL A 591 -11.53 -20.21 13.65
C VAL A 591 -10.25 -20.12 14.47
N ASN A 592 -9.91 -18.93 15.00
CA ASN A 592 -8.67 -18.66 15.72
C ASN A 592 -8.93 -17.96 17.07
N GLU A 593 -9.87 -18.43 17.84
CA GLU A 593 -10.20 -17.84 19.13
C GLU A 593 -8.97 -17.68 20.04
N PHE A 594 -8.11 -18.69 20.10
CA PHE A 594 -6.87 -18.66 20.89
C PHE A 594 -5.91 -17.52 20.47
N GLY A 595 -5.76 -17.28 19.16
CA GLY A 595 -4.93 -16.18 18.66
C GLY A 595 -5.49 -14.82 19.07
N TYR A 596 -6.79 -14.61 18.93
CA TYR A 596 -7.44 -13.37 19.36
C TYR A 596 -7.35 -13.14 20.87
N GLU A 597 -7.56 -14.18 21.66
CA GLU A 597 -7.46 -14.11 23.12
C GLU A 597 -6.04 -13.79 23.58
N GLY A 598 -5.04 -14.46 22.98
CA GLY A 598 -3.63 -14.30 23.32
C GLY A 598 -3.01 -12.98 22.88
N THR A 599 -3.71 -12.20 22.06
CA THR A 599 -3.22 -10.93 21.49
C THR A 599 -4.06 -9.71 21.91
N ASP A 600 -5.06 -9.91 22.76
CA ASP A 600 -5.94 -8.87 23.26
C ASP A 600 -5.26 -8.08 24.40
N LEU A 601 -4.90 -6.82 24.12
CA LEU A 601 -4.23 -5.93 25.07
C LEU A 601 -5.11 -5.54 26.26
N MET A 602 -6.44 -5.54 26.12
CA MET A 602 -7.32 -5.28 27.26
C MET A 602 -7.16 -6.33 28.35
N LYS A 603 -6.93 -7.59 27.97
CA LYS A 603 -6.63 -8.69 28.91
C LYS A 603 -5.22 -8.60 29.51
N MET A 604 -4.31 -7.90 28.82
CA MET A 604 -2.94 -7.69 29.27
C MET A 604 -2.73 -6.34 30.00
N ALA A 605 -3.78 -5.55 30.22
CA ALA A 605 -3.67 -4.23 30.81
C ALA A 605 -2.95 -4.23 32.17
N GLY A 606 -3.17 -5.26 32.98
CA GLY A 606 -2.48 -5.47 34.25
C GLY A 606 -0.97 -5.71 34.14
N ASN A 607 -0.49 -6.14 32.98
CA ASN A 607 0.93 -6.43 32.72
C ASN A 607 1.70 -5.19 32.22
N LEU A 608 1.02 -4.10 31.93
CA LEU A 608 1.70 -2.88 31.45
C LEU A 608 2.78 -2.46 32.44
N THR A 609 4.00 -2.26 31.93
CA THR A 609 5.16 -1.78 32.66
C THR A 609 5.72 -0.51 31.98
N GLY A 610 6.45 0.32 32.76
CA GLY A 610 6.98 1.58 32.24
C GLY A 610 5.91 2.69 32.16
N LYS A 611 6.33 3.85 31.67
CA LYS A 611 5.45 5.03 31.47
C LYS A 611 4.83 4.96 30.07
N LEU A 612 3.55 5.27 29.95
CA LEU A 612 2.83 5.23 28.69
C LEU A 612 2.28 6.63 28.32
N LEU A 613 2.52 7.06 27.09
CA LEU A 613 1.74 8.08 26.40
C LEU A 613 0.92 7.39 25.29
N ILE A 614 -0.42 7.47 25.40
CA ILE A 614 -1.33 6.98 24.36
C ILE A 614 -1.98 8.17 23.66
N VAL A 615 -2.04 8.12 22.32
CA VAL A 615 -2.51 9.23 21.48
C VAL A 615 -3.55 8.73 20.49
N HIS A 616 -4.63 9.50 20.25
CA HIS A 616 -5.63 9.13 19.21
C HIS A 616 -6.33 10.36 18.62
N GLY A 617 -6.69 10.28 17.33
CA GLY A 617 -7.64 11.18 16.69
C GLY A 617 -9.09 10.70 16.92
N LEU A 618 -9.99 11.59 17.33
CA LEU A 618 -11.36 11.18 17.66
C LEU A 618 -12.24 10.85 16.43
N ALA A 619 -11.87 11.37 15.27
CA ALA A 619 -12.54 11.07 14.00
C ALA A 619 -11.77 10.01 13.17
N ASP A 620 -11.05 9.12 13.83
CA ASP A 620 -10.34 8.02 13.18
C ASP A 620 -11.34 6.98 12.65
N ASP A 621 -11.48 6.93 11.34
CA ASP A 621 -12.36 6.04 10.59
C ASP A 621 -11.72 4.68 10.27
N ASN A 622 -10.42 4.53 10.54
CA ASN A 622 -9.63 3.33 10.30
C ASN A 622 -9.47 2.51 11.60
N VAL A 623 -8.61 2.97 12.51
CA VAL A 623 -8.52 2.41 13.86
C VAL A 623 -9.37 3.26 14.78
N HIS A 624 -10.61 2.88 14.98
CA HIS A 624 -11.55 3.67 15.77
C HIS A 624 -11.00 4.02 17.16
N ALA A 625 -11.21 5.25 17.62
CA ALA A 625 -10.82 5.70 18.95
C ALA A 625 -11.35 4.81 20.09
N GLN A 626 -12.38 4.00 19.81
CA GLN A 626 -12.88 2.94 20.66
C GLN A 626 -11.76 2.02 21.18
N ASN A 627 -10.75 1.71 20.36
CA ASN A 627 -9.59 0.91 20.77
C ASN A 627 -8.87 1.53 21.96
N THR A 628 -8.51 2.81 21.87
CA THR A 628 -7.84 3.55 22.96
C THR A 628 -8.75 3.69 24.19
N LEU A 629 -10.01 4.04 23.99
CA LEU A 629 -10.95 4.27 25.10
C LEU A 629 -11.19 2.99 25.92
N LEU A 630 -11.39 1.85 25.28
CA LEU A 630 -11.56 0.56 25.98
C LEU A 630 -10.27 0.10 26.66
N TYR A 631 -9.11 0.32 26.03
CA TYR A 631 -7.84 -0.03 26.64
C TYR A 631 -7.52 0.85 27.86
N THR A 632 -7.79 2.15 27.79
CA THR A 632 -7.59 3.06 28.93
C THR A 632 -8.54 2.71 30.10
N ASP A 633 -9.78 2.31 29.85
CA ASP A 633 -10.69 1.77 30.87
C ASP A 633 -10.10 0.51 31.54
N ALA A 634 -9.56 -0.41 30.73
CA ALA A 634 -8.90 -1.60 31.25
C ALA A 634 -7.65 -1.27 32.10
N LEU A 635 -6.86 -0.27 31.70
CA LEU A 635 -5.73 0.22 32.50
C LEU A 635 -6.18 0.83 33.84
N VAL A 636 -7.25 1.63 33.83
CA VAL A 636 -7.83 2.19 35.08
C VAL A 636 -8.28 1.09 36.02
N LYS A 637 -9.01 0.07 35.52
CA LYS A 637 -9.43 -1.10 36.28
C LYS A 637 -8.27 -1.89 36.85
N ALA A 638 -7.13 -1.92 36.13
CA ALA A 638 -5.89 -2.55 36.57
C ALA A 638 -5.02 -1.68 37.48
N GLY A 639 -5.47 -0.45 37.84
CA GLY A 639 -4.73 0.50 38.67
C GLY A 639 -3.49 1.11 38.02
N LYS A 640 -3.37 1.06 36.68
CA LYS A 640 -2.21 1.58 35.92
C LYS A 640 -2.37 3.06 35.66
N GLN A 641 -1.25 3.80 35.72
CA GLN A 641 -1.19 5.23 35.38
C GLN A 641 -0.61 5.40 33.99
N PHE A 642 -1.16 6.35 33.24
CA PHE A 642 -0.76 6.69 31.87
C PHE A 642 -1.04 8.15 31.55
N GLU A 643 -0.40 8.68 30.51
CA GLU A 643 -0.73 9.97 29.90
C GLU A 643 -1.50 9.73 28.61
N MET A 644 -2.52 10.56 28.33
CA MET A 644 -3.32 10.46 27.13
C MET A 644 -3.39 11.82 26.41
N GLN A 645 -3.36 11.79 25.07
CA GLN A 645 -3.59 12.95 24.23
C GLN A 645 -4.61 12.59 23.13
N LEU A 646 -5.73 13.28 23.12
CA LEU A 646 -6.74 13.17 22.08
C LEU A 646 -6.69 14.38 21.16
N TYR A 647 -6.89 14.16 19.87
CA TYR A 647 -7.01 15.21 18.85
C TYR A 647 -8.43 15.20 18.31
N VAL A 648 -9.15 16.29 18.61
CA VAL A 648 -10.55 16.47 18.22
C VAL A 648 -10.63 16.58 16.71
N ASP A 649 -11.57 15.82 16.10
CA ASP A 649 -11.87 15.78 14.67
C ASP A 649 -10.70 15.41 13.74
N ASP A 650 -9.57 14.96 14.27
CA ASP A 650 -8.50 14.36 13.47
C ASP A 650 -8.76 12.87 13.21
N ASN A 651 -8.36 12.45 12.03
CA ASN A 651 -8.43 11.05 11.59
C ASN A 651 -7.17 10.26 12.00
N HIS A 652 -7.02 9.04 11.44
CA HIS A 652 -5.92 8.12 11.72
C HIS A 652 -4.51 8.73 11.56
N SER A 653 -4.36 9.70 10.68
CA SER A 653 -3.06 10.28 10.34
C SER A 653 -2.70 11.53 11.14
N ILE A 654 -3.62 12.13 11.90
CA ILE A 654 -3.43 13.38 12.67
C ILE A 654 -2.73 14.43 11.79
N ARG A 655 -3.36 14.77 10.65
CA ARG A 655 -2.70 15.57 9.59
C ARG A 655 -2.95 17.07 9.68
N GLN A 656 -3.87 17.55 10.52
CA GLN A 656 -4.06 18.98 10.66
C GLN A 656 -2.71 19.61 11.08
N PRO A 657 -2.19 20.64 10.38
CA PRO A 657 -0.80 21.08 10.55
C PRO A 657 -0.45 21.47 12.00
N HIS A 658 -1.38 22.13 12.71
CA HIS A 658 -1.19 22.50 14.11
C HIS A 658 -1.19 21.27 15.05
N ASN A 659 -2.05 20.28 14.80
CA ASN A 659 -2.12 19.05 15.59
C ASN A 659 -0.90 18.16 15.34
N ASN A 660 -0.46 18.05 14.09
CA ASN A 660 0.76 17.30 13.75
C ASN A 660 1.99 17.90 14.43
N LYS A 661 2.14 19.23 14.40
CA LYS A 661 3.23 19.93 15.09
C LYS A 661 3.16 19.72 16.60
N HIS A 662 1.96 19.86 17.19
CA HIS A 662 1.73 19.65 18.63
C HIS A 662 2.07 18.21 19.03
N LEU A 663 1.69 17.20 18.22
CA LEU A 663 1.99 15.80 18.47
C LEU A 663 3.51 15.54 18.58
N HIS A 664 4.29 16.02 17.62
CA HIS A 664 5.74 15.84 17.65
C HIS A 664 6.39 16.53 18.86
N HIS A 665 5.91 17.71 19.23
CA HIS A 665 6.37 18.39 20.43
C HIS A 665 5.96 17.62 21.70
N ARG A 666 4.73 17.12 21.76
CA ARG A 666 4.23 16.28 22.88
C ARG A 666 5.07 15.02 23.08
N ILE A 667 5.48 14.39 22.00
CA ILE A 667 6.41 13.24 22.05
C ILE A 667 7.74 13.64 22.65
N LEU A 668 8.36 14.72 22.18
CA LEU A 668 9.63 15.21 22.72
C LEU A 668 9.53 15.54 24.21
N LEU A 669 8.50 16.25 24.64
CA LEU A 669 8.28 16.56 26.06
C LEU A 669 8.13 15.31 26.91
N PHE A 670 7.38 14.31 26.43
CA PHE A 670 7.20 13.06 27.14
C PHE A 670 8.51 12.29 27.28
N LEU A 671 9.32 12.21 26.22
CA LEU A 671 10.63 11.58 26.25
C LEU A 671 11.59 12.30 27.21
N THR A 672 11.69 13.63 27.13
CA THR A 672 12.55 14.43 28.01
C THR A 672 12.18 14.29 29.49
N LYS A 673 10.90 14.12 29.79
CA LYS A 673 10.41 13.92 31.17
C LYS A 673 10.72 12.53 31.73
N ASN A 674 10.73 11.52 30.88
CA ASN A 674 10.73 10.11 31.31
C ASN A 674 12.00 9.33 30.95
N LEU A 675 12.94 9.92 30.18
CA LEU A 675 14.29 9.43 29.87
C LEU A 675 15.35 10.40 30.34
#